data_e4aa36872ec74254fb73f206bbdb9707
#
_entry.id   e4aa36872ec74254fb73f206bbdb9707
#
_cell.length_a   1.000
_cell.length_b   1.000
_cell.length_c   1.000
_cell.angle_alpha   90.00
_cell.angle_beta   90.00
_cell.angle_gamma   90.00
#
_symmetry.space_group_name_H-M   'P 1'
#
loop_
_entity.id
_entity.type
_entity.pdbx_description
1 polymer ?
#
loop_
_entity_poly.entity_id
_entity_poly.type
_entity_poly.pdbx_seq_one_letter_code
_entity_poly.pdbx_strand_id
1 'polypeptide(L)'
;MTTSIEGRIAEELGVRERQVRAAVELLDGGSTVPFIARYRKEATEMLDDAQLRTLEERLRYLRELEDRRTAILDSVREQGKLDEALEAQIRAAETKARLEDIYLPFKPKRRTKAQIAREAGLEPLADGLLGDPSVEPLAAAAAFVDADKGVADGAAALEGARAILAERFSEDADLIGELRERMWSRGRLAARVRDGKEEAGAKFADYFDFAEPFTALPSHRVLAMLRGEKEEVLDLVLEPEEPSETPGPSTYENMVARRFGVGDRGRPGDKWLGDTVRWAWRTRILVHLGIDLRLRLRTAAEDEAVRVFASNLRDLLLAAPAGTRATLGLDPGFRTGVKVAVVDATGKVVATDVIHPHVPANKWDQSLAALERLAKAHDVDLIAIGNGTASRETDKLAGELIDKHPELKLTKVMVSEAGASVYSASAFASQELPDMDVSLRGAVSIARRLQDPLAELVKIDPKSIGVGQYQHDLSEVKLSRSLDAVVEDCVNGVGVDVNTASAPLLSRVSGIGSGLAENIVAHRDANGPFRTRRALKDVARLGPKAYEQCAGFLRIRGDDPLDASSVHPEAYPVVRAMVKRTGGDVASLIGNTGVLRSLRADDFVDEKFGLPTVTDILKELEKPGRDPRPAFRTATFKEGVEKIGDLASGMVLEGVVTNVAAFGAFVDIGVHQDGLVHVSAMSRTFVKDPRDVVKPGDIVKVKVMDVDIPRKRISLTLRLDDEASAGSQGGGPRRERSERGGQGGRPPRQRQGQGGQGGQGGQGGQGGQGRDRRGGAGGSARPAPAPVNSAMADALRRAGLADPKQNT
;
A
#
# COMPACT_ATOMS: atom_id res chain seq x y z
N MET A 1 14.43 10.51 -33.66
CA MET A 1 15.51 10.19 -32.67
C MET A 1 14.81 9.69 -31.44
N THR A 2 15.10 8.49 -30.97
CA THR A 2 14.57 7.99 -29.70
C THR A 2 15.16 8.84 -28.57
N THR A 3 14.30 9.43 -27.75
CA THR A 3 14.70 10.20 -26.56
C THR A 3 15.51 9.28 -25.63
N SER A 4 16.61 9.74 -25.07
CA SER A 4 17.40 8.97 -24.10
C SER A 4 16.57 8.61 -22.86
N ILE A 5 16.99 7.60 -22.10
CA ILE A 5 16.34 7.25 -20.82
C ILE A 5 16.29 8.49 -19.91
N GLU A 6 17.41 9.20 -19.82
CA GLU A 6 17.53 10.42 -19.01
C GLU A 6 16.62 11.55 -19.51
N GLY A 7 16.56 11.74 -20.83
CA GLY A 7 15.68 12.73 -21.45
C GLY A 7 14.19 12.45 -21.18
N ARG A 8 13.80 11.18 -21.25
CA ARG A 8 12.45 10.76 -20.97
C ARG A 8 12.05 10.94 -19.50
N ILE A 9 12.95 10.56 -18.58
CA ILE A 9 12.73 10.79 -17.14
C ILE A 9 12.63 12.30 -16.85
N ALA A 10 13.47 13.10 -17.51
CA ALA A 10 13.46 14.57 -17.37
C ALA A 10 12.11 15.17 -17.80
N GLU A 11 11.55 14.71 -18.91
CA GLU A 11 10.23 15.13 -19.39
C GLU A 11 9.11 14.73 -18.40
N GLU A 12 9.12 13.46 -17.90
CA GLU A 12 8.15 12.94 -16.95
C GLU A 12 8.17 13.71 -15.62
N LEU A 13 9.37 14.12 -15.15
CA LEU A 13 9.55 14.85 -13.89
C LEU A 13 9.44 16.38 -14.04
N GLY A 14 9.41 16.90 -15.27
CA GLY A 14 9.41 18.33 -15.53
C GLY A 14 10.73 19.03 -15.14
N VAL A 15 11.87 18.31 -15.27
CA VAL A 15 13.22 18.79 -14.92
C VAL A 15 14.14 18.76 -16.14
N ARG A 16 15.38 19.24 -15.99
CA ARG A 16 16.35 19.25 -17.10
C ARG A 16 17.08 17.91 -17.19
N GLU A 17 17.37 17.44 -18.41
CA GLU A 17 18.07 16.16 -18.63
C GLU A 17 19.40 16.08 -17.88
N ARG A 18 20.15 17.19 -17.77
CA ARG A 18 21.42 17.21 -17.04
C ARG A 18 21.29 16.90 -15.54
N GLN A 19 20.15 17.29 -14.93
CA GLN A 19 19.84 16.97 -13.53
C GLN A 19 19.64 15.47 -13.35
N VAL A 20 18.89 14.87 -14.29
CA VAL A 20 18.64 13.41 -14.29
C VAL A 20 19.95 12.66 -14.52
N ARG A 21 20.76 13.08 -15.49
CA ARG A 21 22.06 12.44 -15.79
C ARG A 21 22.99 12.45 -14.58
N ALA A 22 23.13 13.58 -13.90
CA ALA A 22 23.93 13.69 -12.68
C ALA A 22 23.41 12.78 -11.57
N ALA A 23 22.07 12.69 -11.38
CA ALA A 23 21.47 11.79 -10.41
C ALA A 23 21.71 10.32 -10.76
N VAL A 24 21.57 9.93 -12.04
CA VAL A 24 21.83 8.57 -12.52
C VAL A 24 23.29 8.18 -12.30
N GLU A 25 24.25 9.07 -12.61
CA GLU A 25 25.68 8.82 -12.36
C GLU A 25 25.98 8.59 -10.87
N LEU A 26 25.36 9.36 -9.99
CA LEU A 26 25.49 9.19 -8.53
C LEU A 26 24.88 7.86 -8.05
N LEU A 27 23.68 7.50 -8.54
CA LEU A 27 23.01 6.24 -8.20
C LEU A 27 23.81 5.02 -8.71
N ASP A 28 24.26 5.05 -9.95
CA ASP A 28 25.11 4.01 -10.54
C ASP A 28 26.47 3.93 -9.84
N GLY A 29 26.95 5.07 -9.36
CA GLY A 29 28.07 5.16 -8.44
C GLY A 29 27.81 4.54 -7.08
N GLY A 30 26.57 4.10 -6.77
CA GLY A 30 26.14 3.48 -5.52
C GLY A 30 25.92 4.47 -4.39
N SER A 31 25.62 5.73 -4.71
CA SER A 31 25.11 6.70 -3.73
C SER A 31 23.62 6.43 -3.47
N THR A 32 23.19 6.58 -2.22
CA THR A 32 21.78 6.38 -1.86
C THR A 32 20.98 7.65 -2.10
N VAL A 33 19.65 7.50 -2.27
CA VAL A 33 18.76 8.65 -2.48
C VAL A 33 18.85 9.68 -1.35
N PRO A 34 18.82 9.32 -0.05
CA PRO A 34 18.94 10.29 1.03
C PRO A 34 20.27 11.07 1.00
N PHE A 35 21.36 10.40 0.64
CA PHE A 35 22.67 11.05 0.52
C PHE A 35 22.69 12.06 -0.63
N ILE A 36 22.16 11.68 -1.79
CA ILE A 36 22.09 12.57 -2.97
C ILE A 36 21.22 13.79 -2.64
N ALA A 37 20.01 13.58 -2.11
CA ALA A 37 19.06 14.64 -1.79
C ALA A 37 19.63 15.65 -0.80
N ARG A 38 20.44 15.21 0.15
CA ARG A 38 20.94 16.07 1.22
C ARG A 38 22.33 16.67 0.95
N TYR A 39 23.24 15.89 0.39
CA TYR A 39 24.66 16.26 0.31
C TYR A 39 25.20 16.39 -1.10
N ARG A 40 24.38 16.24 -2.14
CA ARG A 40 24.77 16.40 -3.56
C ARG A 40 23.79 17.31 -4.33
N LYS A 41 23.23 18.31 -3.62
CA LYS A 41 22.21 19.24 -4.16
C LYS A 41 22.72 20.04 -5.36
N GLU A 42 23.97 20.47 -5.31
CA GLU A 42 24.59 21.22 -6.41
C GLU A 42 24.73 20.36 -7.67
N ALA A 43 25.12 19.10 -7.51
CA ALA A 43 25.29 18.18 -8.64
C ALA A 43 23.96 17.88 -9.35
N THR A 44 22.88 17.73 -8.59
CA THR A 44 21.54 17.44 -9.11
C THR A 44 20.69 18.69 -9.32
N GLU A 45 21.26 19.89 -9.08
CA GLU A 45 20.55 21.16 -9.16
C GLU A 45 19.20 21.12 -8.41
N MET A 46 19.26 20.68 -7.13
CA MET A 46 18.15 20.68 -6.18
C MET A 46 17.06 19.66 -6.42
N LEU A 47 17.31 18.51 -7.05
CA LEU A 47 16.36 17.42 -7.02
C LEU A 47 16.09 16.99 -5.56
N ASP A 48 14.83 16.93 -5.20
CA ASP A 48 14.40 16.50 -3.87
C ASP A 48 14.32 14.96 -3.75
N ASP A 49 14.10 14.46 -2.54
CA ASP A 49 14.01 13.04 -2.25
C ASP A 49 12.84 12.36 -2.99
N ALA A 50 11.69 13.00 -3.13
CA ALA A 50 10.55 12.46 -3.86
C ALA A 50 10.83 12.35 -5.36
N GLN A 51 11.46 13.37 -5.95
CA GLN A 51 11.90 13.36 -7.35
C GLN A 51 12.95 12.28 -7.60
N LEU A 52 13.92 12.14 -6.69
CA LEU A 52 14.97 11.11 -6.80
C LEU A 52 14.41 9.69 -6.63
N ARG A 53 13.44 9.46 -5.75
CA ARG A 53 12.76 8.15 -5.64
C ARG A 53 11.97 7.81 -6.91
N THR A 54 11.25 8.79 -7.46
CA THR A 54 10.55 8.61 -8.74
C THR A 54 11.53 8.33 -9.88
N LEU A 55 12.64 9.06 -9.93
CA LEU A 55 13.72 8.84 -10.91
C LEU A 55 14.28 7.41 -10.80
N GLU A 56 14.61 6.95 -9.59
CA GLU A 56 15.14 5.60 -9.34
C GLU A 56 14.18 4.50 -9.84
N GLU A 57 12.88 4.67 -9.58
CA GLU A 57 11.85 3.74 -10.04
C GLU A 57 11.71 3.74 -11.57
N ARG A 58 11.65 4.96 -12.17
CA ARG A 58 11.53 5.11 -13.62
C ARG A 58 12.77 4.62 -14.36
N LEU A 59 13.96 4.90 -13.85
CA LEU A 59 15.22 4.43 -14.39
C LEU A 59 15.25 2.90 -14.51
N ARG A 60 14.85 2.22 -13.44
CA ARG A 60 14.76 0.75 -13.45
C ARG A 60 13.76 0.26 -14.49
N TYR A 61 12.53 0.83 -14.53
CA TYR A 61 11.52 0.44 -15.50
C TYR A 61 11.99 0.63 -16.94
N LEU A 62 12.62 1.77 -17.24
CA LEU A 62 13.08 2.08 -18.60
C LEU A 62 14.28 1.23 -19.00
N ARG A 63 15.17 0.89 -18.08
CA ARG A 63 16.26 -0.08 -18.33
C ARG A 63 15.71 -1.47 -18.64
N GLU A 64 14.74 -1.96 -17.85
CA GLU A 64 14.07 -3.23 -18.13
C GLU A 64 13.30 -3.22 -19.46
N LEU A 65 12.73 -2.08 -19.86
CA LEU A 65 12.08 -1.92 -21.17
C LEU A 65 13.11 -2.01 -22.30
N GLU A 66 14.30 -1.40 -22.14
CA GLU A 66 15.36 -1.41 -23.13
C GLU A 66 16.00 -2.80 -23.27
N ASP A 67 16.24 -3.49 -22.15
CA ASP A 67 16.71 -4.87 -22.16
C ASP A 67 15.72 -5.78 -22.92
N ARG A 68 14.41 -5.60 -22.64
CA ARG A 68 13.37 -6.36 -23.34
C ARG A 68 13.30 -6.02 -24.82
N ARG A 69 13.45 -4.75 -25.20
CA ARG A 69 13.50 -4.29 -26.60
C ARG A 69 14.65 -4.94 -27.34
N THR A 70 15.83 -4.96 -26.76
CA THR A 70 17.02 -5.59 -27.32
C THR A 70 16.79 -7.09 -27.55
N ALA A 71 16.27 -7.79 -26.54
CA ALA A 71 15.96 -9.22 -26.65
C ALA A 71 14.94 -9.53 -27.78
N ILE A 72 13.96 -8.65 -27.98
CA ILE A 72 12.96 -8.81 -29.04
C ILE A 72 13.59 -8.56 -30.42
N LEU A 73 14.37 -7.49 -30.56
CA LEU A 73 15.09 -7.21 -31.82
C LEU A 73 15.99 -8.37 -32.23
N ASP A 74 16.74 -8.94 -31.28
CA ASP A 74 17.60 -10.08 -31.53
C ASP A 74 16.79 -11.31 -31.94
N SER A 75 15.70 -11.62 -31.21
CA SER A 75 14.82 -12.75 -31.56
C SER A 75 14.21 -12.63 -32.96
N VAL A 76 13.74 -11.44 -33.35
CA VAL A 76 13.14 -11.21 -34.66
C VAL A 76 14.18 -11.24 -35.78
N ARG A 77 15.41 -10.73 -35.47
CA ARG A 77 16.56 -10.79 -36.39
C ARG A 77 17.00 -12.22 -36.66
N GLU A 78 17.09 -13.06 -35.63
CA GLU A 78 17.42 -14.49 -35.76
C GLU A 78 16.39 -15.26 -36.60
N GLN A 79 15.14 -14.84 -36.58
CA GLN A 79 14.08 -15.39 -37.44
C GLN A 79 14.16 -14.89 -38.90
N GLY A 80 15.06 -13.96 -39.24
CA GLY A 80 15.17 -13.35 -40.56
C GLY A 80 13.96 -12.49 -40.96
N LYS A 81 13.19 -11.99 -40.00
CA LYS A 81 11.94 -11.24 -40.22
C LYS A 81 12.05 -9.74 -39.85
N LEU A 82 13.23 -9.28 -39.42
CA LEU A 82 13.43 -7.88 -39.04
C LEU A 82 13.70 -7.05 -40.30
N ASP A 83 12.75 -6.19 -40.65
CA ASP A 83 12.91 -5.13 -41.64
C ASP A 83 13.04 -3.75 -40.98
N GLU A 84 13.34 -2.72 -41.76
CA GLU A 84 13.53 -1.34 -41.24
C GLU A 84 12.28 -0.75 -40.60
N ALA A 85 11.08 -1.07 -41.15
CA ALA A 85 9.82 -0.57 -40.65
C ALA A 85 9.47 -1.20 -39.28
N LEU A 86 9.67 -2.50 -39.14
CA LEU A 86 9.45 -3.23 -37.89
C LEU A 86 10.48 -2.81 -36.82
N GLU A 87 11.75 -2.64 -37.18
CA GLU A 87 12.76 -2.15 -36.27
C GLU A 87 12.40 -0.75 -35.73
N ALA A 88 11.92 0.16 -36.61
CA ALA A 88 11.46 1.47 -36.22
C ALA A 88 10.26 1.42 -35.27
N GLN A 89 9.29 0.54 -35.51
CA GLN A 89 8.14 0.33 -34.62
C GLN A 89 8.56 -0.21 -33.24
N ILE A 90 9.44 -1.22 -33.22
CA ILE A 90 9.97 -1.78 -31.95
C ILE A 90 10.72 -0.72 -31.15
N ARG A 91 11.55 0.10 -31.82
CA ARG A 91 12.31 1.18 -31.17
C ARG A 91 11.41 2.30 -30.66
N ALA A 92 10.31 2.59 -31.35
CA ALA A 92 9.33 3.61 -30.98
C ALA A 92 8.38 3.18 -29.87
N ALA A 93 8.35 1.90 -29.49
CA ALA A 93 7.46 1.39 -28.45
C ALA A 93 7.81 1.99 -27.06
N GLU A 94 6.88 2.73 -26.46
CA GLU A 94 7.09 3.46 -25.21
C GLU A 94 6.76 2.65 -23.95
N THR A 95 6.04 1.53 -24.11
CA THR A 95 5.60 0.68 -23.01
C THR A 95 5.89 -0.79 -23.29
N LYS A 96 6.04 -1.58 -22.23
CA LYS A 96 6.20 -3.03 -22.35
C LYS A 96 4.99 -3.66 -23.05
N ALA A 97 3.76 -3.19 -22.80
CA ALA A 97 2.56 -3.69 -23.44
C ALA A 97 2.61 -3.49 -24.97
N ARG A 98 2.92 -2.26 -25.43
CA ARG A 98 3.06 -1.97 -26.86
C ARG A 98 4.16 -2.80 -27.51
N LEU A 99 5.27 -2.97 -26.82
CA LEU A 99 6.40 -3.78 -27.28
C LEU A 99 6.01 -5.26 -27.46
N GLU A 100 5.26 -5.82 -26.52
CA GLU A 100 4.76 -7.21 -26.61
C GLU A 100 3.70 -7.37 -27.70
N ASP A 101 2.84 -6.35 -27.94
CA ASP A 101 1.87 -6.38 -29.05
C ASP A 101 2.58 -6.48 -30.40
N ILE A 102 3.62 -5.65 -30.62
CA ILE A 102 4.42 -5.69 -31.86
C ILE A 102 5.14 -7.03 -32.02
N TYR A 103 5.62 -7.60 -30.90
CA TYR A 103 6.32 -8.89 -30.92
C TYR A 103 5.41 -10.12 -31.06
N LEU A 104 4.10 -9.98 -30.77
CA LEU A 104 3.17 -11.11 -30.72
C LEU A 104 3.15 -12.01 -31.98
N PRO A 105 3.20 -11.48 -33.21
CA PRO A 105 3.27 -12.29 -34.44
C PRO A 105 4.56 -13.13 -34.55
N PHE A 106 5.66 -12.65 -33.94
CA PHE A 106 7.00 -13.24 -34.02
C PHE A 106 7.34 -14.13 -32.84
N LYS A 107 6.50 -14.10 -31.80
CA LYS A 107 6.72 -14.87 -30.57
C LYS A 107 6.63 -16.38 -30.88
N PRO A 108 7.63 -17.19 -30.49
CA PRO A 108 7.56 -18.64 -30.64
C PRO A 108 6.30 -19.20 -29.98
N LYS A 109 5.44 -19.81 -30.77
CA LYS A 109 4.15 -20.36 -30.32
C LYS A 109 4.17 -21.88 -30.44
N ARG A 110 3.36 -22.55 -29.63
CA ARG A 110 2.99 -23.93 -29.91
C ARG A 110 2.19 -23.95 -31.21
N ARG A 111 2.24 -25.06 -31.94
CA ARG A 111 1.52 -25.24 -33.22
C ARG A 111 0.04 -24.87 -33.07
N THR A 112 -0.35 -23.70 -33.66
CA THR A 112 -1.70 -23.16 -33.58
C THR A 112 -2.61 -23.77 -34.67
N LYS A 113 -3.96 -23.66 -34.49
CA LYS A 113 -4.90 -24.06 -35.57
C LYS A 113 -4.64 -23.26 -36.86
N ALA A 114 -4.27 -21.99 -36.77
CA ALA A 114 -3.91 -21.18 -37.93
C ALA A 114 -2.64 -21.66 -38.60
N GLN A 115 -1.63 -22.07 -37.83
CA GLN A 115 -0.40 -22.63 -38.38
C GLN A 115 -0.67 -23.99 -39.10
N ILE A 116 -1.48 -24.87 -38.49
CA ILE A 116 -1.90 -26.13 -39.11
C ILE A 116 -2.62 -25.83 -40.44
N ALA A 117 -3.50 -24.84 -40.46
CA ALA A 117 -4.21 -24.42 -41.66
C ALA A 117 -3.28 -23.88 -42.76
N ARG A 118 -2.25 -23.09 -42.39
CA ARG A 118 -1.21 -22.63 -43.37
C ARG A 118 -0.40 -23.81 -43.92
N GLU A 119 0.01 -24.75 -43.07
CA GLU A 119 0.71 -25.97 -43.47
C GLU A 119 -0.15 -26.82 -44.41
N ALA A 120 -1.48 -26.81 -44.22
CA ALA A 120 -2.44 -27.46 -45.13
C ALA A 120 -2.66 -26.68 -46.45
N GLY A 121 -2.09 -25.45 -46.58
CA GLY A 121 -2.19 -24.66 -47.79
C GLY A 121 -3.46 -23.80 -47.87
N LEU A 122 -4.10 -23.45 -46.77
CA LEU A 122 -5.38 -22.71 -46.74
C LEU A 122 -5.20 -21.20 -46.69
N GLU A 123 -3.96 -20.68 -46.67
CA GLU A 123 -3.72 -19.21 -46.67
C GLU A 123 -4.25 -18.50 -47.90
N PRO A 124 -4.08 -19.02 -49.16
CA PRO A 124 -4.65 -18.38 -50.35
C PRO A 124 -6.20 -18.33 -50.31
N LEU A 125 -6.87 -19.32 -49.68
CA LEU A 125 -8.32 -19.28 -49.48
C LEU A 125 -8.72 -18.13 -48.54
N ALA A 126 -7.99 -17.98 -47.42
CA ALA A 126 -8.24 -16.92 -46.46
C ALA A 126 -8.04 -15.52 -47.10
N ASP A 127 -6.94 -15.35 -47.85
CA ASP A 127 -6.62 -14.09 -48.55
C ASP A 127 -7.61 -13.79 -49.69
N GLY A 128 -8.00 -14.82 -50.45
CA GLY A 128 -8.96 -14.67 -51.52
C GLY A 128 -10.34 -14.25 -51.03
N LEU A 129 -10.86 -14.84 -49.98
CA LEU A 129 -12.15 -14.47 -49.38
C LEU A 129 -12.12 -13.09 -48.72
N LEU A 130 -11.01 -12.67 -48.11
CA LEU A 130 -10.86 -11.34 -47.53
C LEU A 130 -10.72 -10.25 -48.65
N GLY A 131 -9.96 -10.55 -49.71
CA GLY A 131 -9.68 -9.64 -50.80
C GLY A 131 -10.87 -9.46 -51.77
N ASP A 132 -11.60 -10.55 -52.06
CA ASP A 132 -12.78 -10.53 -52.92
C ASP A 132 -13.99 -11.24 -52.28
N PRO A 133 -14.77 -10.53 -51.48
CA PRO A 133 -16.00 -11.07 -50.87
C PRO A 133 -17.16 -11.35 -51.85
N SER A 134 -17.01 -11.09 -53.14
CA SER A 134 -18.02 -11.43 -54.14
C SER A 134 -18.07 -12.93 -54.47
N VAL A 135 -17.05 -13.66 -54.06
CA VAL A 135 -16.94 -15.12 -54.23
C VAL A 135 -17.75 -15.83 -53.15
N GLU A 136 -18.49 -16.88 -53.57
CA GLU A 136 -19.23 -17.73 -52.62
C GLU A 136 -18.22 -18.59 -51.80
N PRO A 137 -18.21 -18.50 -50.47
CA PRO A 137 -17.19 -19.15 -49.64
C PRO A 137 -17.06 -20.66 -49.80
N LEU A 138 -18.17 -21.41 -49.84
CA LEU A 138 -18.14 -22.87 -50.02
C LEU A 138 -17.63 -23.27 -51.39
N ALA A 139 -17.99 -22.52 -52.43
CA ALA A 139 -17.49 -22.78 -53.80
C ALA A 139 -15.97 -22.54 -53.87
N ALA A 140 -15.49 -21.43 -53.28
CA ALA A 140 -14.04 -21.19 -53.20
C ALA A 140 -13.29 -22.27 -52.39
N ALA A 141 -13.86 -22.74 -51.31
CA ALA A 141 -13.28 -23.75 -50.44
C ALA A 141 -13.16 -25.11 -51.06
N ALA A 142 -14.00 -25.47 -52.03
CA ALA A 142 -13.99 -26.75 -52.69
C ALA A 142 -12.65 -27.08 -53.37
N ALA A 143 -11.93 -26.07 -53.90
CA ALA A 143 -10.62 -26.24 -54.50
C ALA A 143 -9.48 -26.55 -53.52
N PHE A 144 -9.72 -26.40 -52.19
CA PHE A 144 -8.74 -26.60 -51.15
C PHE A 144 -8.99 -27.85 -50.29
N VAL A 145 -9.93 -28.70 -50.70
CA VAL A 145 -10.21 -29.96 -50.05
C VAL A 145 -9.05 -30.93 -50.31
N ASP A 146 -8.40 -31.41 -49.26
CA ASP A 146 -7.27 -32.33 -49.35
C ASP A 146 -7.25 -33.22 -48.08
N ALA A 147 -7.74 -34.44 -48.22
CA ALA A 147 -7.84 -35.39 -47.10
C ALA A 147 -6.45 -35.75 -46.53
N ASP A 148 -5.42 -35.80 -47.38
CA ASP A 148 -4.05 -36.13 -46.95
C ASP A 148 -3.44 -35.02 -46.06
N LYS A 149 -3.91 -33.78 -46.21
CA LYS A 149 -3.53 -32.62 -45.37
C LYS A 149 -4.52 -32.39 -44.25
N GLY A 150 -5.49 -33.27 -44.04
CA GLY A 150 -6.48 -33.16 -42.96
C GLY A 150 -7.63 -32.18 -43.24
N VAL A 151 -7.83 -31.80 -44.53
CA VAL A 151 -8.94 -30.94 -44.98
C VAL A 151 -9.99 -31.85 -45.65
N ALA A 152 -10.91 -32.38 -44.86
CA ALA A 152 -11.85 -33.39 -45.30
C ALA A 152 -12.92 -32.85 -46.25
N ASP A 153 -13.34 -31.62 -46.12
CA ASP A 153 -14.40 -30.98 -46.91
C ASP A 153 -14.26 -29.44 -46.96
N GLY A 154 -15.14 -28.79 -47.72
CA GLY A 154 -15.15 -27.31 -47.81
C GLY A 154 -15.42 -26.61 -46.48
N ALA A 155 -16.16 -27.21 -45.57
CA ALA A 155 -16.41 -26.64 -44.25
C ALA A 155 -15.13 -26.65 -43.40
N ALA A 156 -14.35 -27.73 -43.44
CA ALA A 156 -13.04 -27.81 -42.78
C ALA A 156 -12.05 -26.81 -43.39
N ALA A 157 -12.06 -26.62 -44.70
CA ALA A 157 -11.26 -25.57 -45.38
C ALA A 157 -11.62 -24.15 -44.89
N LEU A 158 -12.91 -23.86 -44.79
CA LEU A 158 -13.39 -22.57 -44.25
C LEU A 158 -13.06 -22.38 -42.77
N GLU A 159 -13.10 -23.42 -41.94
CA GLU A 159 -12.66 -23.33 -40.54
C GLU A 159 -11.17 -23.00 -40.44
N GLY A 160 -10.35 -23.64 -41.28
CA GLY A 160 -8.92 -23.35 -41.37
C GLY A 160 -8.64 -21.89 -41.83
N ALA A 161 -9.32 -21.42 -42.87
CA ALA A 161 -9.22 -20.06 -43.36
C ALA A 161 -9.66 -19.05 -42.29
N ARG A 162 -10.74 -19.36 -41.55
CA ARG A 162 -11.20 -18.55 -40.40
C ARG A 162 -10.14 -18.49 -39.31
N ALA A 163 -9.49 -19.60 -38.99
CA ALA A 163 -8.43 -19.61 -37.96
C ALA A 163 -7.25 -18.74 -38.36
N ILE A 164 -6.88 -18.69 -39.64
CA ILE A 164 -5.82 -17.82 -40.19
C ILE A 164 -6.21 -16.34 -40.05
N LEU A 165 -7.42 -15.97 -40.52
CA LEU A 165 -7.89 -14.58 -40.44
C LEU A 165 -8.05 -14.11 -38.99
N ALA A 166 -8.58 -14.95 -38.11
CA ALA A 166 -8.74 -14.60 -36.71
C ALA A 166 -7.40 -14.41 -35.98
N GLU A 167 -6.36 -15.17 -36.34
CA GLU A 167 -5.00 -14.95 -35.85
C GLU A 167 -4.48 -13.61 -36.36
N ARG A 168 -4.60 -13.32 -37.65
CA ARG A 168 -4.21 -12.06 -38.28
C ARG A 168 -4.89 -10.84 -37.62
N PHE A 169 -6.20 -10.91 -37.37
CA PHE A 169 -6.96 -9.84 -36.70
C PHE A 169 -6.53 -9.64 -35.26
N SER A 170 -6.19 -10.71 -34.53
CA SER A 170 -5.75 -10.64 -33.14
C SER A 170 -4.29 -10.26 -32.94
N GLU A 171 -3.50 -10.17 -34.02
CA GLU A 171 -2.07 -9.86 -33.99
C GLU A 171 -1.73 -8.50 -34.62
N ASP A 172 -2.73 -7.74 -35.08
CA ASP A 172 -2.52 -6.35 -35.53
C ASP A 172 -2.29 -5.46 -34.32
N ALA A 173 -1.03 -5.09 -34.06
CA ALA A 173 -0.60 -4.37 -32.88
C ALA A 173 -1.25 -3.00 -32.74
N ASP A 174 -1.56 -2.30 -33.86
CA ASP A 174 -2.21 -0.99 -33.84
C ASP A 174 -3.67 -1.13 -33.43
N LEU A 175 -4.38 -2.08 -34.06
CA LEU A 175 -5.76 -2.37 -33.70
C LEU A 175 -5.89 -2.79 -32.23
N ILE A 176 -5.04 -3.70 -31.76
CA ILE A 176 -5.06 -4.15 -30.36
C ILE A 176 -4.82 -3.00 -29.40
N GLY A 177 -3.89 -2.09 -29.74
CA GLY A 177 -3.65 -0.86 -28.97
C GLY A 177 -4.90 0.05 -28.92
N GLU A 178 -5.53 0.32 -30.06
CA GLU A 178 -6.75 1.15 -30.15
C GLU A 178 -7.91 0.53 -29.34
N LEU A 179 -8.14 -0.77 -29.51
CA LEU A 179 -9.20 -1.50 -28.80
C LEU A 179 -8.94 -1.50 -27.27
N ARG A 180 -7.67 -1.68 -26.86
CA ARG A 180 -7.27 -1.65 -25.44
C ARG A 180 -7.59 -0.31 -24.78
N GLU A 181 -7.18 0.81 -25.42
CA GLU A 181 -7.41 2.14 -24.85
C GLU A 181 -8.89 2.52 -24.87
N ARG A 182 -9.63 2.13 -25.91
CA ARG A 182 -11.07 2.33 -25.95
C ARG A 182 -11.76 1.53 -24.84
N MET A 183 -11.40 0.24 -24.67
CA MET A 183 -11.96 -0.60 -23.62
C MET A 183 -11.58 -0.11 -22.22
N TRP A 184 -10.38 0.46 -22.03
CA TRP A 184 -10.00 1.11 -20.78
C TRP A 184 -10.88 2.31 -20.47
N SER A 185 -11.16 3.15 -21.45
CA SER A 185 -11.92 4.39 -21.27
C SER A 185 -13.44 4.20 -21.17
N ARG A 186 -13.98 3.11 -21.73
CA ARG A 186 -15.44 2.85 -21.84
C ARG A 186 -15.90 1.61 -21.10
N GLY A 187 -14.97 0.70 -20.81
CA GLY A 187 -15.27 -0.56 -20.18
C GLY A 187 -15.60 -0.42 -18.70
N ARG A 188 -16.24 -1.46 -18.17
CA ARG A 188 -16.72 -1.53 -16.78
C ARG A 188 -16.23 -2.83 -16.14
N LEU A 189 -16.03 -2.80 -14.84
CA LEU A 189 -15.87 -4.00 -14.02
C LEU A 189 -17.23 -4.30 -13.39
N ALA A 190 -17.79 -5.45 -13.75
CA ALA A 190 -18.99 -5.99 -13.10
C ALA A 190 -18.60 -7.09 -12.11
N ALA A 191 -19.26 -7.12 -10.97
CA ALA A 191 -19.13 -8.17 -9.96
C ALA A 191 -20.51 -8.72 -9.61
N ARG A 192 -20.60 -10.03 -9.48
CA ARG A 192 -21.81 -10.74 -9.07
C ARG A 192 -21.47 -11.80 -8.04
N VAL A 193 -22.37 -12.01 -7.09
CA VAL A 193 -22.22 -13.09 -6.12
C VAL A 193 -22.40 -14.44 -6.82
N ARG A 194 -21.58 -15.42 -6.45
CA ARG A 194 -21.76 -16.81 -6.90
C ARG A 194 -22.94 -17.45 -6.19
N ASP A 195 -23.66 -18.31 -6.90
CA ASP A 195 -24.83 -19.00 -6.36
C ASP A 195 -24.51 -19.72 -5.03
N GLY A 196 -25.31 -19.44 -4.00
CA GLY A 196 -25.19 -20.02 -2.67
C GLY A 196 -24.02 -19.51 -1.82
N LYS A 197 -23.41 -18.36 -2.20
CA LYS A 197 -22.32 -17.74 -1.43
C LYS A 197 -22.72 -16.47 -0.68
N GLU A 198 -23.98 -16.09 -0.68
CA GLU A 198 -24.50 -14.85 -0.11
C GLU A 198 -24.21 -14.73 1.39
N GLU A 199 -24.47 -15.79 2.17
CA GLU A 199 -24.24 -15.78 3.63
C GLU A 199 -22.74 -15.81 3.96
N ALA A 200 -21.98 -16.73 3.33
CA ALA A 200 -20.54 -16.84 3.54
C ALA A 200 -19.77 -15.59 3.09
N GLY A 201 -20.30 -14.92 2.07
CA GLY A 201 -19.73 -13.73 1.45
C GLY A 201 -20.28 -12.41 1.96
N ALA A 202 -21.03 -12.36 3.07
CA ALA A 202 -21.71 -11.15 3.57
C ALA A 202 -20.79 -9.91 3.68
N LYS A 203 -19.48 -10.09 3.92
CA LYS A 203 -18.49 -8.99 3.94
C LYS A 203 -18.29 -8.32 2.57
N PHE A 204 -18.72 -8.97 1.48
CA PHE A 204 -18.65 -8.46 0.10
C PHE A 204 -20.01 -8.04 -0.44
N ALA A 205 -21.04 -7.93 0.41
CA ALA A 205 -22.43 -7.66 -0.01
C ALA A 205 -22.56 -6.39 -0.88
N ASP A 206 -21.72 -5.39 -0.66
CA ASP A 206 -21.71 -4.16 -1.47
C ASP A 206 -21.32 -4.40 -2.95
N TYR A 207 -20.81 -5.61 -3.30
CA TYR A 207 -20.37 -6.01 -4.64
C TYR A 207 -21.17 -7.19 -5.23
N PHE A 208 -22.29 -7.60 -4.62
CA PHE A 208 -23.09 -8.73 -5.09
C PHE A 208 -23.81 -8.47 -6.42
N ASP A 209 -24.13 -7.21 -6.71
CA ASP A 209 -24.63 -6.73 -8.00
C ASP A 209 -24.04 -5.34 -8.24
N PHE A 210 -22.87 -5.31 -8.82
CA PHE A 210 -22.05 -4.10 -8.95
C PHE A 210 -21.51 -3.98 -10.36
N ALA A 211 -21.53 -2.77 -10.94
CA ALA A 211 -20.84 -2.47 -12.20
C ALA A 211 -20.49 -0.99 -12.27
N GLU A 212 -19.19 -0.69 -12.38
CA GLU A 212 -18.69 0.69 -12.53
C GLU A 212 -17.59 0.77 -13.62
N PRO A 213 -17.42 1.95 -14.28
CA PRO A 213 -16.34 2.17 -15.24
C PRO A 213 -14.96 1.98 -14.60
N PHE A 214 -14.01 1.40 -15.36
CA PHE A 214 -12.62 1.21 -14.87
C PHE A 214 -11.98 2.50 -14.33
N THR A 215 -12.23 3.63 -15.03
CA THR A 215 -11.67 4.94 -14.69
C THR A 215 -12.28 5.60 -13.45
N ALA A 216 -13.42 5.11 -12.99
CA ALA A 216 -14.13 5.62 -11.81
C ALA A 216 -13.91 4.75 -10.56
N LEU A 217 -13.30 3.56 -10.71
CA LEU A 217 -13.12 2.59 -9.63
C LEU A 217 -12.01 3.00 -8.66
N PRO A 218 -12.32 3.25 -7.37
CA PRO A 218 -11.31 3.44 -6.35
C PRO A 218 -10.51 2.14 -6.10
N SER A 219 -9.22 2.27 -5.85
CA SER A 219 -8.28 1.15 -5.68
C SER A 219 -8.73 0.13 -4.60
N HIS A 220 -9.26 0.62 -3.48
CA HIS A 220 -9.73 -0.26 -2.40
C HIS A 220 -10.92 -1.13 -2.81
N ARG A 221 -11.82 -0.64 -3.70
CA ARG A 221 -12.94 -1.43 -4.24
C ARG A 221 -12.44 -2.50 -5.20
N VAL A 222 -11.49 -2.15 -6.07
CA VAL A 222 -10.84 -3.12 -6.96
C VAL A 222 -10.22 -4.26 -6.17
N LEU A 223 -9.43 -3.94 -5.14
CA LEU A 223 -8.78 -4.96 -4.30
C LEU A 223 -9.79 -5.79 -3.50
N ALA A 224 -10.88 -5.17 -3.02
CA ALA A 224 -11.97 -5.90 -2.35
C ALA A 224 -12.63 -6.92 -3.28
N MET A 225 -12.96 -6.51 -4.51
CA MET A 225 -13.57 -7.40 -5.51
C MET A 225 -12.64 -8.52 -5.93
N LEU A 226 -11.34 -8.24 -6.18
CA LEU A 226 -10.33 -9.26 -6.48
C LEU A 226 -10.16 -10.26 -5.33
N ARG A 227 -10.25 -9.80 -4.07
CA ARG A 227 -10.27 -10.69 -2.90
C ARG A 227 -11.53 -11.53 -2.86
N GLY A 228 -12.71 -10.96 -3.15
CA GLY A 228 -13.97 -11.69 -3.21
C GLY A 228 -13.96 -12.79 -4.29
N GLU A 229 -13.32 -12.53 -5.43
CA GLU A 229 -13.09 -13.54 -6.49
C GLU A 229 -12.13 -14.63 -6.03
N LYS A 230 -11.01 -14.27 -5.39
CA LYS A 230 -10.02 -15.22 -4.84
C LYS A 230 -10.61 -16.12 -3.73
N GLU A 231 -11.56 -15.59 -2.95
CA GLU A 231 -12.30 -16.33 -1.92
C GLU A 231 -13.50 -17.12 -2.51
N GLU A 232 -13.65 -17.12 -3.84
CA GLU A 232 -14.74 -17.81 -4.56
C GLU A 232 -16.15 -17.37 -4.14
N VAL A 233 -16.29 -16.09 -3.79
CA VAL A 233 -17.57 -15.46 -3.44
C VAL A 233 -18.12 -14.68 -4.62
N LEU A 234 -17.26 -13.96 -5.36
CA LEU A 234 -17.65 -13.12 -6.48
C LEU A 234 -17.17 -13.70 -7.80
N ASP A 235 -17.95 -13.49 -8.86
CA ASP A 235 -17.53 -13.59 -10.25
C ASP A 235 -17.33 -12.18 -10.81
N LEU A 236 -16.13 -11.92 -11.36
CA LEU A 236 -15.76 -10.64 -11.96
C LEU A 236 -15.76 -10.75 -13.47
N VAL A 237 -16.50 -9.85 -14.11
CA VAL A 237 -16.60 -9.77 -15.57
C VAL A 237 -16.15 -8.38 -16.03
N LEU A 238 -15.27 -8.36 -17.04
CA LEU A 238 -14.94 -7.13 -17.75
C LEU A 238 -15.93 -6.94 -18.89
N GLU A 239 -16.77 -5.92 -18.78
CA GLU A 239 -17.70 -5.51 -19.83
C GLU A 239 -17.01 -4.46 -20.70
N PRO A 240 -16.83 -4.70 -22.02
CA PRO A 240 -16.12 -3.76 -22.91
C PRO A 240 -16.79 -2.38 -23.02
N GLU A 241 -18.11 -2.35 -22.95
CA GLU A 241 -18.97 -1.15 -22.97
C GLU A 241 -20.29 -1.47 -22.24
N GLU A 242 -21.12 -0.48 -21.99
CA GLU A 242 -22.46 -0.72 -21.46
C GLU A 242 -23.24 -1.64 -22.38
N PRO A 243 -23.98 -2.62 -21.83
CA PRO A 243 -24.84 -3.49 -22.59
C PRO A 243 -25.81 -2.70 -23.48
N SER A 244 -25.78 -2.95 -24.77
CA SER A 244 -26.72 -2.30 -25.74
C SER A 244 -27.99 -3.16 -25.86
N GLU A 245 -29.14 -2.53 -25.77
CA GLU A 245 -30.44 -3.17 -26.06
C GLU A 245 -30.66 -3.43 -27.55
N THR A 246 -29.84 -2.83 -28.43
CA THR A 246 -30.00 -2.93 -29.89
C THR A 246 -29.22 -4.15 -30.39
N PRO A 247 -29.89 -5.13 -31.06
CA PRO A 247 -29.21 -6.26 -31.71
C PRO A 247 -28.30 -5.78 -32.84
N GLY A 248 -27.06 -6.23 -32.84
CA GLY A 248 -26.11 -5.88 -33.91
C GLY A 248 -24.66 -6.18 -33.53
N PRO A 249 -23.71 -5.95 -34.46
CA PRO A 249 -22.28 -6.02 -34.15
C PRO A 249 -21.92 -4.94 -33.13
N SER A 250 -21.08 -5.30 -32.14
CA SER A 250 -20.56 -4.38 -31.15
C SER A 250 -19.66 -3.32 -31.81
N THR A 251 -19.42 -2.22 -31.08
CA THR A 251 -18.47 -1.18 -31.52
C THR A 251 -17.10 -1.78 -31.84
N TYR A 252 -16.66 -2.75 -31.07
CA TYR A 252 -15.38 -3.43 -31.20
C TYR A 252 -15.34 -4.33 -32.43
N GLU A 253 -16.39 -5.11 -32.69
CA GLU A 253 -16.52 -5.90 -33.93
C GLU A 253 -16.48 -4.99 -35.15
N ASN A 254 -17.13 -3.81 -35.11
CA ASN A 254 -17.08 -2.80 -36.18
C ASN A 254 -15.68 -2.19 -36.38
N MET A 255 -14.89 -2.00 -35.32
CA MET A 255 -13.51 -1.54 -35.41
C MET A 255 -12.62 -2.57 -36.09
N VAL A 256 -12.74 -3.84 -35.71
CA VAL A 256 -12.02 -4.95 -36.37
C VAL A 256 -12.43 -5.04 -37.83
N ALA A 257 -13.73 -5.03 -38.15
CA ALA A 257 -14.25 -5.08 -39.52
C ALA A 257 -13.70 -3.93 -40.36
N ARG A 258 -13.72 -2.69 -39.86
CA ARG A 258 -13.20 -1.49 -40.53
C ARG A 258 -11.70 -1.62 -40.84
N ARG A 259 -10.91 -2.06 -39.90
CA ARG A 259 -9.45 -2.23 -40.05
C ARG A 259 -9.09 -3.13 -41.22
N PHE A 260 -9.89 -4.18 -41.47
CA PHE A 260 -9.64 -5.19 -42.52
C PHE A 260 -10.59 -5.05 -43.73
N GLY A 261 -11.34 -3.94 -43.82
CA GLY A 261 -12.21 -3.70 -44.97
C GLY A 261 -13.44 -4.61 -45.06
N VAL A 262 -13.80 -5.29 -43.97
CA VAL A 262 -14.98 -6.14 -43.88
C VAL A 262 -16.23 -5.29 -43.67
N GLY A 263 -17.29 -5.53 -44.48
CA GLY A 263 -18.56 -4.85 -44.35
C GLY A 263 -19.66 -5.57 -45.12
N ASP A 264 -20.88 -5.51 -44.58
CA ASP A 264 -22.04 -6.10 -45.25
C ASP A 264 -22.52 -5.19 -46.36
N ARG A 265 -22.31 -5.65 -47.61
CA ARG A 265 -22.74 -4.99 -48.86
C ARG A 265 -23.64 -5.90 -49.69
N GLY A 266 -24.12 -7.00 -49.10
CA GLY A 266 -24.94 -7.99 -49.73
C GLY A 266 -24.18 -8.94 -50.67
N ARG A 267 -22.85 -9.06 -50.51
CA ARG A 267 -22.01 -9.99 -51.29
C ARG A 267 -22.04 -11.37 -50.64
N PRO A 268 -21.83 -12.46 -51.41
CA PRO A 268 -21.86 -13.84 -50.87
C PRO A 268 -20.93 -14.09 -49.65
N GLY A 269 -19.72 -13.52 -49.68
CA GLY A 269 -18.71 -13.64 -48.62
C GLY A 269 -18.92 -12.77 -47.40
N ASP A 270 -19.74 -11.73 -47.46
CA ASP A 270 -19.87 -10.72 -46.40
C ASP A 270 -20.31 -11.34 -45.06
N LYS A 271 -21.29 -12.24 -45.10
CA LYS A 271 -21.76 -12.90 -43.88
C LYS A 271 -20.67 -13.74 -43.23
N TRP A 272 -19.93 -14.55 -43.99
CA TRP A 272 -18.87 -15.40 -43.46
C TRP A 272 -17.72 -14.58 -42.88
N LEU A 273 -17.35 -13.46 -43.51
CA LEU A 273 -16.35 -12.52 -42.98
C LEU A 273 -16.83 -11.85 -41.70
N GLY A 274 -18.09 -11.36 -41.67
CA GLY A 274 -18.70 -10.80 -40.49
C GLY A 274 -18.74 -11.77 -39.31
N ASP A 275 -19.10 -13.04 -39.59
CA ASP A 275 -19.06 -14.10 -38.57
C ASP A 275 -17.61 -14.41 -38.12
N THR A 276 -16.63 -14.32 -39.03
CA THR A 276 -15.20 -14.48 -38.71
C THR A 276 -14.68 -13.34 -37.83
N VAL A 277 -15.06 -12.10 -38.08
CA VAL A 277 -14.76 -10.94 -37.24
C VAL A 277 -15.34 -11.12 -35.82
N ARG A 278 -16.62 -11.51 -35.77
CA ARG A 278 -17.30 -11.76 -34.47
C ARG A 278 -16.60 -12.89 -33.70
N TRP A 279 -16.23 -13.97 -34.41
CA TRP A 279 -15.53 -15.08 -33.77
C TRP A 279 -14.14 -14.67 -33.25
N ALA A 280 -13.35 -13.93 -34.05
CA ALA A 280 -12.04 -13.41 -33.66
C ALA A 280 -12.14 -12.49 -32.44
N TRP A 281 -13.12 -11.56 -32.45
CA TRP A 281 -13.37 -10.67 -31.31
C TRP A 281 -13.65 -11.47 -30.04
N ARG A 282 -14.65 -12.35 -30.07
CA ARG A 282 -15.14 -13.03 -28.85
C ARG A 282 -14.18 -14.08 -28.29
N THR A 283 -13.46 -14.80 -29.14
CA THR A 283 -12.65 -15.95 -28.73
C THR A 283 -11.17 -15.64 -28.58
N ARG A 284 -10.67 -14.55 -29.13
CA ARG A 284 -9.25 -14.18 -29.09
C ARG A 284 -9.03 -12.78 -28.54
N ILE A 285 -9.54 -11.75 -29.22
CA ILE A 285 -9.21 -10.36 -28.91
C ILE A 285 -9.76 -9.96 -27.54
N LEU A 286 -11.04 -10.21 -27.27
CA LEU A 286 -11.67 -9.90 -25.97
C LEU A 286 -11.00 -10.63 -24.82
N VAL A 287 -10.64 -11.91 -25.03
CA VAL A 287 -9.94 -12.72 -24.00
C VAL A 287 -8.56 -12.13 -23.71
N HIS A 288 -7.80 -11.80 -24.75
CA HIS A 288 -6.47 -11.19 -24.61
C HIS A 288 -6.55 -9.84 -23.89
N LEU A 289 -7.40 -8.92 -24.38
CA LEU A 289 -7.60 -7.60 -23.78
C LEU A 289 -8.16 -7.71 -22.35
N GLY A 290 -9.01 -8.70 -22.08
CA GLY A 290 -9.54 -8.95 -20.74
C GLY A 290 -8.43 -9.25 -19.73
N ILE A 291 -7.45 -10.07 -20.12
CA ILE A 291 -6.28 -10.38 -19.27
C ILE A 291 -5.44 -9.10 -19.04
N ASP A 292 -5.14 -8.38 -20.12
CA ASP A 292 -4.33 -7.16 -20.06
C ASP A 292 -4.97 -6.08 -19.17
N LEU A 293 -6.26 -5.83 -19.35
CA LEU A 293 -6.96 -4.79 -18.60
C LEU A 293 -7.18 -5.17 -17.13
N ARG A 294 -7.40 -6.46 -16.84
CA ARG A 294 -7.40 -6.94 -15.44
C ARG A 294 -6.04 -6.71 -14.78
N LEU A 295 -4.96 -7.00 -15.49
CA LEU A 295 -3.61 -6.75 -14.98
C LEU A 295 -3.36 -5.25 -14.77
N ARG A 296 -3.74 -4.40 -15.74
CA ARG A 296 -3.64 -2.94 -15.64
C ARG A 296 -4.42 -2.39 -14.45
N LEU A 297 -5.67 -2.83 -14.27
CA LEU A 297 -6.53 -2.42 -13.17
C LEU A 297 -5.96 -2.85 -11.81
N ARG A 298 -5.51 -4.11 -11.72
CA ARG A 298 -4.87 -4.65 -10.53
C ARG A 298 -3.59 -3.88 -10.18
N THR A 299 -2.73 -3.65 -11.16
CA THR A 299 -1.46 -2.92 -10.95
C THR A 299 -1.71 -1.51 -10.44
N ALA A 300 -2.65 -0.77 -11.06
CA ALA A 300 -3.00 0.58 -10.61
C ALA A 300 -3.56 0.59 -9.17
N ALA A 301 -4.38 -0.41 -8.82
CA ALA A 301 -4.92 -0.55 -7.47
C ALA A 301 -3.84 -0.93 -6.44
N GLU A 302 -2.91 -1.81 -6.80
CA GLU A 302 -1.76 -2.17 -5.96
C GLU A 302 -0.82 -0.98 -5.73
N ASP A 303 -0.55 -0.16 -6.75
CA ASP A 303 0.29 1.03 -6.66
C ASP A 303 -0.26 2.02 -5.64
N GLU A 304 -1.54 2.31 -5.72
CA GLU A 304 -2.20 3.20 -4.78
C GLU A 304 -2.20 2.63 -3.36
N ALA A 305 -2.46 1.33 -3.20
CA ALA A 305 -2.43 0.68 -1.88
C ALA A 305 -1.03 0.69 -1.26
N VAL A 306 0.03 0.47 -2.06
CA VAL A 306 1.43 0.58 -1.61
C VAL A 306 1.74 2.02 -1.20
N ARG A 307 1.30 3.03 -1.97
CA ARG A 307 1.46 4.45 -1.64
C ARG A 307 0.81 4.81 -0.31
N VAL A 308 -0.42 4.35 -0.08
CA VAL A 308 -1.15 4.55 1.19
C VAL A 308 -0.40 3.90 2.34
N PHE A 309 0.06 2.66 2.18
CA PHE A 309 0.83 1.98 3.23
C PHE A 309 2.14 2.70 3.53
N ALA A 310 2.89 3.08 2.50
CA ALA A 310 4.15 3.82 2.62
C ALA A 310 3.96 5.12 3.41
N SER A 311 2.90 5.86 3.11
CA SER A 311 2.57 7.10 3.83
C SER A 311 2.22 6.85 5.30
N ASN A 312 1.36 5.86 5.59
CA ASN A 312 1.00 5.52 6.97
C ASN A 312 2.20 5.01 7.77
N LEU A 313 3.09 4.23 7.14
CA LEU A 313 4.32 3.77 7.77
C LEU A 313 5.23 4.96 8.11
N ARG A 314 5.39 5.92 7.19
CA ARG A 314 6.17 7.15 7.42
C ARG A 314 5.64 7.90 8.62
N ASP A 315 4.34 8.13 8.69
CA ASP A 315 3.71 8.85 9.79
C ASP A 315 3.89 8.12 11.14
N LEU A 316 3.81 6.79 11.12
CA LEU A 316 4.03 5.97 12.31
C LEU A 316 5.49 6.03 12.79
N LEU A 317 6.46 5.93 11.85
CA LEU A 317 7.90 6.02 12.16
C LEU A 317 8.29 7.40 12.68
N LEU A 318 7.65 8.46 12.16
CA LEU A 318 7.90 9.85 12.53
C LEU A 318 6.95 10.35 13.64
N ALA A 319 6.22 9.47 14.32
CA ALA A 319 5.40 9.81 15.46
C ALA A 319 6.26 10.39 16.60
N ALA A 320 5.63 11.25 17.43
CA ALA A 320 6.31 11.98 18.51
C ALA A 320 6.93 11.02 19.54
N PRO A 321 8.25 11.06 19.78
CA PRO A 321 8.87 10.26 20.82
C PRO A 321 8.61 10.86 22.19
N ALA A 322 8.26 10.01 23.17
CA ALA A 322 8.14 10.46 24.57
C ALA A 322 9.52 10.72 25.23
N GLY A 323 10.59 10.27 24.57
CA GLY A 323 11.96 10.49 25.01
C GLY A 323 12.44 9.54 26.11
N THR A 324 13.53 9.92 26.76
CA THR A 324 14.24 9.12 27.77
C THR A 324 13.52 9.17 29.11
N ARG A 325 12.39 8.45 29.23
CA ARG A 325 11.54 8.38 30.42
C ARG A 325 11.30 6.92 30.80
N ALA A 326 11.35 6.60 32.10
CA ALA A 326 11.02 5.26 32.55
C ALA A 326 9.57 4.90 32.19
N THR A 327 9.39 3.75 31.52
CA THR A 327 8.10 3.40 30.90
C THR A 327 7.70 1.98 31.28
N LEU A 328 6.47 1.82 31.75
CA LEU A 328 5.84 0.54 32.03
C LEU A 328 4.99 0.17 30.81
N GLY A 329 5.35 -0.91 30.09
CA GLY A 329 4.63 -1.43 28.93
C GLY A 329 3.65 -2.50 29.33
N LEU A 330 2.43 -2.41 28.82
CA LEU A 330 1.35 -3.38 29.01
C LEU A 330 0.95 -3.97 27.66
N ASP A 331 1.10 -5.29 27.52
CA ASP A 331 0.61 -6.05 26.38
C ASP A 331 -0.67 -6.79 26.79
N PRO A 332 -1.86 -6.29 26.43
CA PRO A 332 -3.14 -6.75 26.94
C PRO A 332 -3.51 -8.17 26.47
N GLY A 333 -4.20 -8.93 27.32
CA GLY A 333 -4.74 -10.24 26.94
C GLY A 333 -5.70 -10.80 27.98
N PHE A 334 -6.83 -11.34 27.51
CA PHE A 334 -7.84 -11.92 28.42
C PHE A 334 -7.38 -13.24 29.06
N ARG A 335 -7.03 -14.24 28.24
CA ARG A 335 -6.72 -15.61 28.72
C ARG A 335 -5.33 -15.76 29.29
N THR A 336 -4.37 -15.17 28.63
CA THR A 336 -2.94 -15.29 28.96
C THR A 336 -2.47 -14.24 29.97
N GLY A 337 -3.38 -13.35 30.42
CA GLY A 337 -3.05 -12.22 31.28
C GLY A 337 -2.43 -11.05 30.49
N VAL A 338 -2.29 -9.93 31.19
CA VAL A 338 -1.59 -8.74 30.70
C VAL A 338 -0.11 -8.90 31.03
N LYS A 339 0.76 -8.89 30.01
CA LYS A 339 2.21 -8.94 30.17
C LYS A 339 2.70 -7.55 30.50
N VAL A 340 3.57 -7.46 31.46
CA VAL A 340 4.11 -6.22 32.00
C VAL A 340 5.62 -6.22 31.85
N ALA A 341 6.16 -5.12 31.31
CA ALA A 341 7.60 -4.90 31.27
C ALA A 341 7.89 -3.45 31.65
N VAL A 342 8.89 -3.25 32.49
CA VAL A 342 9.39 -1.91 32.84
C VAL A 342 10.71 -1.70 32.12
N VAL A 343 10.82 -0.61 31.38
CA VAL A 343 12.07 -0.16 30.77
C VAL A 343 12.48 1.16 31.40
N ASP A 344 13.77 1.29 31.71
CA ASP A 344 14.34 2.53 32.24
C ASP A 344 14.47 3.61 31.16
N ALA A 345 14.97 4.78 31.51
CA ALA A 345 15.18 5.91 30.61
C ALA A 345 16.11 5.61 29.40
N THR A 346 16.90 4.51 29.48
CA THR A 346 17.79 4.08 28.39
C THR A 346 17.17 3.00 27.50
N GLY A 347 15.95 2.54 27.81
CA GLY A 347 15.28 1.44 27.13
C GLY A 347 15.70 0.05 27.61
N LYS A 348 16.52 -0.06 28.68
CA LYS A 348 16.91 -1.33 29.31
C LYS A 348 15.74 -1.89 30.12
N VAL A 349 15.47 -3.20 29.97
CA VAL A 349 14.46 -3.89 30.77
C VAL A 349 14.98 -4.04 32.20
N VAL A 350 14.20 -3.56 33.17
CA VAL A 350 14.55 -3.60 34.61
C VAL A 350 13.61 -4.47 35.43
N ALA A 351 12.38 -4.71 34.95
CA ALA A 351 11.43 -5.62 35.57
C ALA A 351 10.43 -6.18 34.57
N THR A 352 9.89 -7.36 34.88
CA THR A 352 8.78 -7.99 34.15
C THR A 352 7.81 -8.66 35.10
N ASP A 353 6.53 -8.74 34.70
CA ASP A 353 5.49 -9.44 35.44
C ASP A 353 4.37 -9.91 34.48
N VAL A 354 3.48 -10.76 34.97
CA VAL A 354 2.23 -11.14 34.29
C VAL A 354 1.07 -10.97 35.25
N ILE A 355 0.16 -10.07 34.96
CA ILE A 355 -1.01 -9.80 35.79
C ILE A 355 -2.28 -10.32 35.13
N HIS A 356 -3.27 -10.65 35.95
CA HIS A 356 -4.52 -11.25 35.49
C HIS A 356 -5.76 -10.47 35.97
N PRO A 357 -5.92 -9.17 35.54
CA PRO A 357 -7.04 -8.35 36.02
C PRO A 357 -8.40 -8.80 35.44
N HIS A 358 -8.40 -9.39 34.22
CA HIS A 358 -9.59 -9.68 33.46
C HIS A 358 -10.15 -11.09 33.69
N VAL A 359 -11.41 -11.30 33.23
CA VAL A 359 -12.06 -12.63 33.23
C VAL A 359 -11.22 -13.58 32.34
N PRO A 360 -11.00 -14.85 32.74
CA PRO A 360 -11.67 -15.57 33.84
C PRO A 360 -11.01 -15.41 35.23
N ALA A 361 -9.76 -14.94 35.31
CA ALA A 361 -9.04 -14.89 36.58
C ALA A 361 -9.50 -13.78 37.54
N ASN A 362 -9.89 -12.65 37.00
CA ASN A 362 -10.47 -11.47 37.68
C ASN A 362 -9.74 -11.00 38.94
N LYS A 363 -8.37 -10.96 38.88
CA LYS A 363 -7.51 -10.56 39.98
C LYS A 363 -7.18 -9.06 39.95
N TRP A 364 -8.22 -8.20 39.96
CA TRP A 364 -8.10 -6.75 39.74
C TRP A 364 -7.21 -6.06 40.80
N ASP A 365 -7.52 -6.20 42.07
CA ASP A 365 -6.79 -5.54 43.15
C ASP A 365 -5.33 -6.02 43.24
N GLN A 366 -5.08 -7.33 43.02
CA GLN A 366 -3.72 -7.88 43.00
C GLN A 366 -2.93 -7.28 41.81
N SER A 367 -3.57 -7.05 40.69
CA SER A 367 -2.97 -6.46 39.52
C SER A 367 -2.63 -4.98 39.76
N LEU A 368 -3.52 -4.22 40.39
CA LEU A 368 -3.25 -2.83 40.79
C LEU A 368 -2.04 -2.74 41.73
N ALA A 369 -2.00 -3.58 42.78
CA ALA A 369 -0.89 -3.60 43.74
C ALA A 369 0.45 -4.00 43.09
N ALA A 370 0.43 -4.91 42.08
CA ALA A 370 1.62 -5.25 41.32
C ALA A 370 2.12 -4.07 40.47
N LEU A 371 1.22 -3.36 39.78
CA LEU A 371 1.58 -2.18 38.96
C LEU A 371 2.08 -1.03 39.83
N GLU A 372 1.44 -0.77 40.98
CA GLU A 372 1.88 0.23 41.97
C GLU A 372 3.32 -0.04 42.45
N ARG A 373 3.57 -1.31 42.86
CA ARG A 373 4.90 -1.72 43.33
C ARG A 373 5.97 -1.50 42.26
N LEU A 374 5.68 -1.90 40.99
CA LEU A 374 6.62 -1.73 39.88
C LEU A 374 6.84 -0.26 39.56
N ALA A 375 5.79 0.55 39.55
CA ALA A 375 5.89 1.99 39.26
C ALA A 375 6.74 2.72 40.31
N LYS A 376 6.55 2.41 41.59
CA LYS A 376 7.34 2.98 42.71
C LYS A 376 8.79 2.51 42.71
N ALA A 377 9.03 1.21 42.45
CA ALA A 377 10.37 0.64 42.52
C ALA A 377 11.31 1.14 41.40
N HIS A 378 10.76 1.60 40.27
CA HIS A 378 11.53 1.95 39.08
C HIS A 378 11.27 3.39 38.60
N ASP A 379 10.71 4.25 39.45
CA ASP A 379 10.41 5.66 39.15
C ASP A 379 9.75 5.84 37.77
N VAL A 380 8.68 5.05 37.50
CA VAL A 380 7.98 5.05 36.21
C VAL A 380 7.25 6.39 35.99
N ASP A 381 7.43 6.98 34.84
CA ASP A 381 6.73 8.20 34.39
C ASP A 381 5.54 7.89 33.49
N LEU A 382 5.67 6.85 32.64
CA LEU A 382 4.73 6.55 31.55
C LEU A 382 4.21 5.12 31.64
N ILE A 383 2.93 4.96 31.29
CA ILE A 383 2.31 3.63 31.08
C ILE A 383 1.93 3.53 29.60
N ALA A 384 2.63 2.67 28.87
CA ALA A 384 2.35 2.36 27.46
C ALA A 384 1.42 1.16 27.38
N ILE A 385 0.25 1.30 26.77
CA ILE A 385 -0.76 0.25 26.68
C ILE A 385 -0.94 -0.13 25.21
N GLY A 386 -0.71 -1.41 24.87
CA GLY A 386 -0.97 -1.91 23.52
C GLY A 386 -2.44 -1.79 23.15
N ASN A 387 -2.74 -1.43 21.89
CA ASN A 387 -4.10 -1.18 21.42
C ASN A 387 -4.85 -2.43 20.92
N GLY A 388 -4.39 -3.63 21.28
CA GLY A 388 -5.02 -4.89 20.87
C GLY A 388 -6.17 -5.34 21.75
N THR A 389 -6.37 -6.66 21.79
CA THR A 389 -7.45 -7.29 22.57
C THR A 389 -7.31 -7.02 24.06
N ALA A 390 -8.38 -6.61 24.76
CA ALA A 390 -8.40 -6.20 26.18
C ALA A 390 -7.69 -4.87 26.49
N SER A 391 -7.39 -4.05 25.48
CA SER A 391 -6.71 -2.77 25.68
C SER A 391 -7.54 -1.80 26.54
N ARG A 392 -8.86 -1.76 26.38
CA ARG A 392 -9.75 -0.85 27.10
C ARG A 392 -9.88 -1.19 28.57
N GLU A 393 -10.01 -2.48 28.88
CA GLU A 393 -10.03 -2.96 30.25
C GLU A 393 -8.68 -2.73 30.95
N THR A 394 -7.60 -2.83 30.18
CA THR A 394 -6.25 -2.52 30.68
C THR A 394 -6.03 -1.01 30.84
N ASP A 395 -6.59 -0.19 29.96
CA ASP A 395 -6.59 1.28 30.07
C ASP A 395 -7.35 1.75 31.31
N LYS A 396 -8.50 1.10 31.61
CA LYS A 396 -9.25 1.35 32.84
C LYS A 396 -8.45 0.99 34.10
N LEU A 397 -7.74 -0.15 34.07
CA LEU A 397 -6.87 -0.56 35.17
C LEU A 397 -5.76 0.49 35.42
N ALA A 398 -5.12 0.96 34.35
CA ALA A 398 -4.11 2.00 34.42
C ALA A 398 -4.68 3.36 34.90
N GLY A 399 -5.90 3.70 34.48
CA GLY A 399 -6.63 4.88 34.97
C GLY A 399 -6.88 4.83 36.48
N GLU A 400 -7.40 3.71 36.97
CA GLU A 400 -7.63 3.52 38.41
C GLU A 400 -6.32 3.56 39.24
N LEU A 401 -5.20 3.06 38.68
CA LEU A 401 -3.90 3.21 39.30
C LEU A 401 -3.49 4.67 39.46
N ILE A 402 -3.67 5.46 38.42
CA ILE A 402 -3.35 6.90 38.42
C ILE A 402 -4.21 7.67 39.42
N ASP A 403 -5.52 7.37 39.46
CA ASP A 403 -6.45 8.03 40.37
C ASP A 403 -6.19 7.69 41.84
N LYS A 404 -5.79 6.46 42.13
CA LYS A 404 -5.45 6.02 43.50
C LYS A 404 -4.09 6.53 43.97
N HIS A 405 -3.16 6.79 43.05
CA HIS A 405 -1.77 7.15 43.34
C HIS A 405 -1.32 8.41 42.58
N PRO A 406 -1.98 9.58 42.78
CA PRO A 406 -1.65 10.84 42.08
C PRO A 406 -0.22 11.33 42.37
N GLU A 407 0.35 10.89 43.51
CA GLU A 407 1.73 11.18 43.91
C GLU A 407 2.78 10.64 42.92
N LEU A 408 2.45 9.58 42.17
CA LEU A 408 3.33 8.96 41.18
C LEU A 408 3.41 9.76 39.87
N LYS A 409 2.48 10.68 39.64
CA LYS A 409 2.42 11.55 38.43
C LYS A 409 2.48 10.74 37.11
N LEU A 410 1.92 9.54 37.10
CA LEU A 410 1.91 8.66 35.95
C LEU A 410 1.07 9.25 34.80
N THR A 411 1.49 9.01 33.57
CA THR A 411 0.71 9.35 32.38
C THR A 411 0.52 8.09 31.53
N LYS A 412 -0.71 7.69 31.25
CA LYS A 412 -1.02 6.55 30.40
C LYS A 412 -1.16 6.97 28.93
N VAL A 413 -0.73 6.10 28.00
CA VAL A 413 -0.75 6.33 26.55
C VAL A 413 -1.07 5.05 25.83
N MET A 414 -2.05 5.07 24.92
CA MET A 414 -2.29 3.97 24.00
C MET A 414 -1.21 3.95 22.92
N VAL A 415 -0.62 2.79 22.68
CA VAL A 415 0.46 2.57 21.75
C VAL A 415 0.06 1.50 20.74
N SER A 416 0.31 1.73 19.46
CA SER A 416 0.09 0.71 18.43
C SER A 416 0.96 -0.51 18.68
N GLU A 417 0.37 -1.69 18.83
CA GLU A 417 1.09 -2.96 18.95
C GLU A 417 1.36 -3.64 17.61
N ALA A 418 1.05 -2.97 16.48
CA ALA A 418 1.25 -3.49 15.14
C ALA A 418 2.65 -4.07 14.96
N GLY A 419 2.76 -5.35 14.58
CA GLY A 419 4.02 -6.07 14.40
C GLY A 419 4.75 -6.47 15.71
N ALA A 420 4.25 -6.15 16.91
CA ALA A 420 4.91 -6.52 18.18
C ALA A 420 5.04 -8.03 18.34
N SER A 421 4.05 -8.80 17.91
CA SER A 421 4.10 -10.27 17.91
C SER A 421 5.17 -10.82 16.96
N VAL A 422 5.37 -10.17 15.80
CA VAL A 422 6.42 -10.54 14.85
C VAL A 422 7.80 -10.26 15.43
N TYR A 423 7.97 -9.09 16.07
CA TYR A 423 9.20 -8.77 16.80
C TYR A 423 9.49 -9.83 17.88
N SER A 424 8.51 -10.15 18.74
CA SER A 424 8.67 -11.09 19.86
C SER A 424 9.20 -12.45 19.40
N ALA A 425 8.74 -12.95 18.25
CA ALA A 425 9.13 -14.24 17.67
C ALA A 425 10.40 -14.16 16.80
N SER A 426 10.97 -12.97 16.58
CA SER A 426 12.11 -12.79 15.69
C SER A 426 13.42 -13.32 16.26
N ALA A 427 14.35 -13.68 15.38
CA ALA A 427 15.71 -14.06 15.77
C ALA A 427 16.43 -12.90 16.48
N PHE A 428 16.17 -11.65 16.01
CA PHE A 428 16.73 -10.45 16.62
C PHE A 428 16.27 -10.29 18.08
N ALA A 429 14.97 -10.40 18.35
CA ALA A 429 14.45 -10.29 19.72
C ALA A 429 15.00 -11.41 20.64
N SER A 430 15.27 -12.61 20.08
CA SER A 430 15.88 -13.71 20.83
C SER A 430 17.34 -13.44 21.20
N GLN A 431 18.07 -12.70 20.36
CA GLN A 431 19.44 -12.25 20.63
C GLN A 431 19.47 -11.05 21.59
N GLU A 432 18.52 -10.12 21.43
CA GLU A 432 18.44 -8.90 22.26
C GLU A 432 17.96 -9.22 23.69
N LEU A 433 17.08 -10.20 23.84
CA LEU A 433 16.44 -10.59 25.10
C LEU A 433 16.51 -12.12 25.29
N PRO A 434 17.74 -12.70 25.42
CA PRO A 434 17.93 -14.15 25.39
C PRO A 434 17.27 -14.89 26.59
N ASP A 435 17.25 -14.28 27.75
CA ASP A 435 16.72 -14.86 28.98
C ASP A 435 15.23 -14.55 29.20
N MET A 436 14.57 -13.89 28.26
CA MET A 436 13.19 -13.46 28.39
C MET A 436 12.24 -14.36 27.58
N ASP A 437 11.14 -14.75 28.23
CA ASP A 437 10.05 -15.48 27.60
C ASP A 437 9.49 -14.69 26.41
N VAL A 438 9.22 -15.38 25.29
CA VAL A 438 8.71 -14.81 24.04
C VAL A 438 7.46 -13.95 24.30
N SER A 439 6.57 -14.39 25.21
CA SER A 439 5.32 -13.68 25.50
C SER A 439 5.51 -12.30 26.15
N LEU A 440 6.64 -12.07 26.83
CA LEU A 440 6.94 -10.81 27.52
C LEU A 440 7.61 -9.78 26.60
N ARG A 441 8.25 -10.22 25.52
CA ARG A 441 8.97 -9.32 24.59
C ARG A 441 8.06 -8.31 23.90
N GLY A 442 6.76 -8.64 23.74
CA GLY A 442 5.74 -7.72 23.24
C GLY A 442 5.58 -6.49 24.12
N ALA A 443 5.48 -6.68 25.43
CA ALA A 443 5.36 -5.58 26.38
C ALA A 443 6.61 -4.68 26.40
N VAL A 444 7.81 -5.25 26.24
CA VAL A 444 9.06 -4.48 26.08
C VAL A 444 9.00 -3.60 24.82
N SER A 445 8.59 -4.18 23.71
CA SER A 445 8.47 -3.44 22.44
C SER A 445 7.45 -2.29 22.56
N ILE A 446 6.30 -2.53 23.19
CA ILE A 446 5.27 -1.50 23.43
C ILE A 446 5.84 -0.33 24.26
N ALA A 447 6.58 -0.63 25.34
CA ALA A 447 7.22 0.39 26.15
C ALA A 447 8.25 1.22 25.36
N ARG A 448 9.16 0.55 24.64
CA ARG A 448 10.21 1.20 23.86
C ARG A 448 9.67 2.00 22.68
N ARG A 449 8.55 1.58 22.06
CA ARG A 449 7.87 2.36 21.00
C ARG A 449 7.37 3.70 21.50
N LEU A 450 6.94 3.78 22.77
CA LEU A 450 6.54 5.05 23.35
C LEU A 450 7.75 5.95 23.54
N GLN A 451 8.89 5.40 23.95
CA GLN A 451 10.13 6.17 24.12
C GLN A 451 10.64 6.69 22.77
N ASP A 452 10.78 5.83 21.77
CA ASP A 452 11.16 6.19 20.39
C ASP A 452 10.55 5.21 19.36
N PRO A 453 9.47 5.62 18.65
CA PRO A 453 8.81 4.80 17.66
C PRO A 453 9.75 4.34 16.54
N LEU A 454 10.58 5.25 16.02
CA LEU A 454 11.50 4.94 14.91
C LEU A 454 12.52 3.89 15.33
N ALA A 455 13.19 4.09 16.47
CA ALA A 455 14.24 3.21 16.93
C ALA A 455 13.75 1.76 17.20
N GLU A 456 12.48 1.61 17.60
CA GLU A 456 11.90 0.29 17.85
C GLU A 456 11.29 -0.36 16.61
N LEU A 457 10.54 0.40 15.82
CA LEU A 457 9.84 -0.16 14.64
C LEU A 457 10.77 -0.63 13.53
N VAL A 458 11.97 -0.06 13.40
CA VAL A 458 12.98 -0.53 12.42
C VAL A 458 13.48 -1.96 12.69
N LYS A 459 13.24 -2.51 13.87
CA LYS A 459 13.56 -3.90 14.24
C LYS A 459 12.60 -4.91 13.61
N ILE A 460 11.49 -4.46 13.05
CA ILE A 460 10.42 -5.25 12.45
C ILE A 460 10.50 -5.13 10.93
N ASP A 461 10.27 -6.23 10.21
CA ASP A 461 10.08 -6.16 8.77
C ASP A 461 8.91 -5.21 8.47
N PRO A 462 9.11 -4.13 7.70
CA PRO A 462 8.10 -3.09 7.47
C PRO A 462 6.76 -3.65 6.95
N LYS A 463 6.79 -4.69 6.12
CA LYS A 463 5.56 -5.35 5.62
C LYS A 463 4.74 -6.05 6.72
N SER A 464 5.34 -6.33 7.87
CA SER A 464 4.67 -6.94 9.02
C SER A 464 4.00 -5.91 9.94
N ILE A 465 4.23 -4.62 9.71
CA ILE A 465 3.57 -3.52 10.40
C ILE A 465 2.20 -3.32 9.73
N GLY A 466 1.12 -3.63 10.43
CA GLY A 466 -0.24 -3.77 9.87
C GLY A 466 -0.98 -2.44 9.63
N VAL A 467 -0.36 -1.45 8.97
CA VAL A 467 -0.95 -0.13 8.67
C VAL A 467 -1.43 0.03 7.23
N GLY A 468 -1.37 -1.04 6.43
CA GLY A 468 -1.84 -1.07 5.04
C GLY A 468 -3.22 -1.67 4.89
N GLN A 469 -3.88 -1.34 3.78
CA GLN A 469 -5.11 -1.99 3.34
C GLN A 469 -4.77 -3.10 2.35
N TYR A 470 -5.42 -4.28 2.49
CA TYR A 470 -5.21 -5.41 1.57
C TYR A 470 -3.74 -5.85 1.40
N GLN A 471 -2.87 -5.59 2.38
CA GLN A 471 -1.42 -5.83 2.27
C GLN A 471 -1.04 -7.27 1.89
N HIS A 472 -1.86 -8.26 2.25
CA HIS A 472 -1.63 -9.67 1.90
C HIS A 472 -2.04 -10.04 0.46
N ASP A 473 -2.66 -9.12 -0.27
CA ASP A 473 -3.07 -9.30 -1.66
C ASP A 473 -2.16 -8.55 -2.64
N LEU A 474 -1.20 -7.76 -2.12
CA LEU A 474 -0.27 -6.97 -2.90
C LEU A 474 0.97 -7.78 -3.32
N SER A 475 1.66 -7.33 -4.37
CA SER A 475 2.96 -7.86 -4.75
C SER A 475 3.98 -7.67 -3.62
N GLU A 476 4.48 -8.76 -3.04
CA GLU A 476 5.41 -8.73 -1.90
C GLU A 476 6.71 -7.97 -2.24
N VAL A 477 7.27 -8.19 -3.43
CA VAL A 477 8.51 -7.53 -3.87
C VAL A 477 8.34 -6.02 -3.99
N LYS A 478 7.22 -5.56 -4.57
CA LYS A 478 6.92 -4.14 -4.75
C LYS A 478 6.68 -3.47 -3.41
N LEU A 479 5.87 -4.11 -2.56
CA LEU A 479 5.57 -3.63 -1.21
C LEU A 479 6.85 -3.50 -0.37
N SER A 480 7.66 -4.56 -0.27
CA SER A 480 8.90 -4.57 0.52
C SER A 480 9.82 -3.41 0.10
N ARG A 481 10.06 -3.26 -1.20
CA ARG A 481 10.94 -2.20 -1.73
C ARG A 481 10.46 -0.81 -1.38
N SER A 482 9.15 -0.53 -1.56
CA SER A 482 8.58 0.77 -1.24
C SER A 482 8.68 1.09 0.25
N LEU A 483 8.41 0.10 1.12
CA LEU A 483 8.47 0.28 2.56
C LEU A 483 9.91 0.41 3.07
N ASP A 484 10.87 -0.32 2.48
CA ASP A 484 12.29 -0.19 2.82
C ASP A 484 12.81 1.22 2.48
N ALA A 485 12.39 1.79 1.34
CA ALA A 485 12.72 3.17 0.97
C ALA A 485 12.16 4.18 2.00
N VAL A 486 10.93 3.99 2.45
CA VAL A 486 10.33 4.86 3.49
C VAL A 486 11.12 4.79 4.80
N VAL A 487 11.51 3.59 5.24
CA VAL A 487 12.31 3.44 6.47
C VAL A 487 13.66 4.13 6.32
N GLU A 488 14.34 3.95 5.18
CA GLU A 488 15.61 4.61 4.89
C GLU A 488 15.47 6.14 4.93
N ASP A 489 14.44 6.70 4.28
CA ASP A 489 14.19 8.14 4.25
C ASP A 489 13.90 8.70 5.66
N CYS A 490 13.08 8.00 6.47
CA CYS A 490 12.78 8.41 7.83
C CYS A 490 14.03 8.40 8.73
N VAL A 491 14.81 7.33 8.70
CA VAL A 491 16.02 7.18 9.52
C VAL A 491 17.05 8.26 9.17
N ASN A 492 17.31 8.48 7.88
CA ASN A 492 18.27 9.49 7.45
C ASN A 492 17.73 10.92 7.64
N GLY A 493 16.41 11.12 7.57
CA GLY A 493 15.76 12.40 7.85
C GLY A 493 15.89 12.84 9.32
N VAL A 494 15.74 11.91 10.26
CA VAL A 494 15.90 12.15 11.70
C VAL A 494 17.37 12.21 12.09
N GLY A 495 18.21 11.32 11.52
CA GLY A 495 19.58 11.11 11.94
C GLY A 495 19.68 10.16 13.14
N VAL A 496 20.83 9.54 13.33
CA VAL A 496 21.01 8.43 14.26
C VAL A 496 22.19 8.69 15.22
N ASP A 497 21.95 8.60 16.52
CA ASP A 497 23.02 8.60 17.51
C ASP A 497 23.75 7.25 17.48
N VAL A 498 25.03 7.25 17.07
CA VAL A 498 25.81 6.03 16.88
C VAL A 498 26.09 5.29 18.17
N ASN A 499 26.11 6.03 19.29
CA ASN A 499 26.45 5.47 20.61
C ASN A 499 25.27 4.73 21.28
N THR A 500 24.03 5.02 20.86
CA THR A 500 22.82 4.39 21.44
C THR A 500 22.08 3.51 20.45
N ALA A 501 22.31 3.68 19.14
CA ALA A 501 21.56 2.98 18.11
C ALA A 501 21.81 1.47 18.09
N SER A 502 20.73 0.72 17.82
CA SER A 502 20.80 -0.73 17.57
C SER A 502 21.34 -1.03 16.15
N ALA A 503 21.86 -2.23 15.91
CA ALA A 503 22.31 -2.65 14.59
C ALA A 503 21.22 -2.55 13.51
N PRO A 504 19.96 -2.94 13.77
CA PRO A 504 18.86 -2.70 12.80
C PRO A 504 18.66 -1.22 12.44
N LEU A 505 18.76 -0.31 13.41
CA LEU A 505 18.64 1.12 13.15
C LEU A 505 19.83 1.64 12.31
N LEU A 506 21.04 1.27 12.68
CA LEU A 506 22.26 1.63 11.94
C LEU A 506 22.25 1.11 10.50
N SER A 507 21.72 -0.11 10.27
CA SER A 507 21.66 -0.70 8.92
C SER A 507 20.74 0.06 7.95
N ARG A 508 19.91 0.99 8.43
CA ARG A 508 19.05 1.88 7.63
C ARG A 508 19.70 3.22 7.33
N VAL A 509 20.86 3.49 7.89
CA VAL A 509 21.64 4.70 7.58
C VAL A 509 22.31 4.54 6.23
N SER A 510 22.26 5.60 5.43
CA SER A 510 22.90 5.68 4.10
C SER A 510 24.33 5.11 4.13
N GLY A 511 24.65 4.19 3.24
CA GLY A 511 25.99 3.57 3.12
C GLY A 511 26.33 2.52 4.18
N ILE A 512 25.39 2.17 5.11
CA ILE A 512 25.60 1.16 6.14
C ILE A 512 24.70 -0.06 5.87
N GLY A 513 25.32 -1.18 5.50
CA GLY A 513 24.61 -2.47 5.45
C GLY A 513 24.63 -3.19 6.80
N SER A 514 23.86 -4.30 6.92
CA SER A 514 23.72 -5.06 8.17
C SER A 514 25.06 -5.46 8.81
N GLY A 515 25.98 -6.05 8.04
CA GLY A 515 27.28 -6.46 8.57
C GLY A 515 28.16 -5.29 9.04
N LEU A 516 28.03 -4.11 8.43
CA LEU A 516 28.73 -2.91 8.90
C LEU A 516 28.09 -2.34 10.16
N ALA A 517 26.77 -2.38 10.25
CA ALA A 517 26.04 -1.99 11.46
C ALA A 517 26.45 -2.84 12.68
N GLU A 518 26.57 -4.15 12.49
CA GLU A 518 27.07 -5.07 13.54
C GLU A 518 28.53 -4.74 13.93
N ASN A 519 29.39 -4.42 12.97
CA ASN A 519 30.77 -4.02 13.24
C ASN A 519 30.85 -2.70 14.03
N ILE A 520 29.97 -1.74 13.76
CA ILE A 520 29.89 -0.47 14.52
C ILE A 520 29.52 -0.75 15.97
N VAL A 521 28.50 -1.59 16.20
CA VAL A 521 28.07 -1.98 17.56
C VAL A 521 29.19 -2.73 18.28
N ALA A 522 29.79 -3.74 17.64
CA ALA A 522 30.90 -4.51 18.23
C ALA A 522 32.10 -3.62 18.57
N HIS A 523 32.44 -2.66 17.70
CA HIS A 523 33.53 -1.71 17.96
C HIS A 523 33.23 -0.84 19.18
N ARG A 524 32.02 -0.31 19.28
CA ARG A 524 31.55 0.49 20.41
C ARG A 524 31.60 -0.28 21.71
N ASP A 525 31.16 -1.55 21.69
CA ASP A 525 31.10 -2.39 22.88
C ASP A 525 32.51 -2.78 23.36
N ALA A 526 33.45 -2.95 22.44
CA ALA A 526 34.83 -3.29 22.76
C ALA A 526 35.70 -2.10 23.16
N ASN A 527 35.47 -0.91 22.54
CA ASN A 527 36.38 0.24 22.68
C ASN A 527 35.74 1.44 23.42
N GLY A 528 34.47 1.32 23.81
CA GLY A 528 33.70 2.40 24.40
C GLY A 528 33.04 3.31 23.36
N PRO A 529 32.32 4.35 23.80
CA PRO A 529 31.54 5.22 22.91
C PRO A 529 32.45 6.03 21.97
N PHE A 530 31.98 6.24 20.75
CA PHE A 530 32.62 7.12 19.78
C PHE A 530 32.61 8.56 20.30
N ARG A 531 33.78 9.22 20.29
CA ARG A 531 33.92 10.61 20.71
C ARG A 531 33.92 11.59 19.54
N THR A 532 34.22 11.12 18.34
CA THR A 532 34.24 11.92 17.12
C THR A 532 33.76 11.10 15.93
N ARG A 533 33.22 11.75 14.89
CA ARG A 533 32.91 11.09 13.61
C ARG A 533 34.12 10.48 12.95
N ARG A 534 35.30 11.07 13.15
CA ARG A 534 36.57 10.55 12.60
C ARG A 534 36.86 9.14 13.10
N ALA A 535 36.53 8.84 14.36
CA ALA A 535 36.74 7.52 14.96
C ALA A 535 35.92 6.40 14.27
N LEU A 536 34.88 6.73 13.52
CA LEU A 536 34.16 5.74 12.70
C LEU A 536 35.07 5.07 11.65
N LYS A 537 36.15 5.72 11.24
CA LYS A 537 37.10 5.15 10.28
C LYS A 537 37.94 3.98 10.83
N ASP A 538 37.93 3.81 12.15
CA ASP A 538 38.58 2.72 12.87
C ASP A 538 37.72 1.45 12.91
N VAL A 539 36.45 1.55 12.49
CA VAL A 539 35.54 0.40 12.42
C VAL A 539 35.91 -0.52 11.26
N ALA A 540 36.02 -1.81 11.52
CA ALA A 540 36.31 -2.80 10.50
C ALA A 540 35.33 -2.75 9.32
N ARG A 541 35.83 -2.73 8.08
CA ARG A 541 35.06 -2.65 6.83
C ARG A 541 34.37 -1.31 6.57
N LEU A 542 34.52 -0.30 7.40
CA LEU A 542 34.01 1.05 7.11
C LEU A 542 35.02 1.79 6.22
N GLY A 543 34.92 1.58 4.91
CA GLY A 543 35.78 2.22 3.92
C GLY A 543 35.42 3.68 3.65
N PRO A 544 36.26 4.40 2.86
CA PRO A 544 36.06 5.83 2.57
C PRO A 544 34.67 6.17 2.01
N LYS A 545 34.15 5.35 1.09
CA LYS A 545 32.84 5.55 0.47
C LYS A 545 31.69 5.38 1.46
N ALA A 546 31.73 4.35 2.33
CA ALA A 546 30.73 4.16 3.37
C ALA A 546 30.76 5.32 4.36
N TYR A 547 31.97 5.78 4.77
CA TYR A 547 32.14 6.94 5.63
C TYR A 547 31.52 8.20 5.01
N GLU A 548 31.83 8.49 3.74
CA GLU A 548 31.27 9.61 3.01
C GLU A 548 29.72 9.60 3.05
N GLN A 549 29.12 8.45 2.81
CA GLN A 549 27.67 8.36 2.77
C GLN A 549 26.98 8.43 4.16
N CYS A 550 27.60 7.84 5.19
CA CYS A 550 26.96 7.74 6.49
C CYS A 550 27.24 8.89 7.46
N ALA A 551 28.42 9.52 7.35
CA ALA A 551 28.93 10.44 8.39
C ALA A 551 28.01 11.63 8.67
N GLY A 552 27.31 12.17 7.67
CA GLY A 552 26.38 13.27 7.82
C GLY A 552 25.08 12.90 8.53
N PHE A 553 24.69 11.62 8.55
CA PHE A 553 23.48 11.12 9.18
C PHE A 553 23.72 10.57 10.59
N LEU A 554 24.96 10.25 10.93
CA LEU A 554 25.34 9.80 12.26
C LEU A 554 25.59 10.99 13.20
N ARG A 555 25.07 10.92 14.41
CA ARG A 555 25.25 11.94 15.45
C ARG A 555 26.17 11.39 16.52
N ILE A 556 27.12 12.20 16.96
CA ILE A 556 28.04 11.89 18.06
C ILE A 556 28.10 13.10 18.99
N ARG A 557 27.70 12.93 20.24
CA ARG A 557 27.86 13.94 21.28
C ARG A 557 29.19 13.74 21.97
N GLY A 558 30.22 14.38 21.43
CA GLY A 558 31.60 14.16 21.86
C GLY A 558 32.44 15.43 21.80
N ASP A 559 33.69 15.29 21.31
CA ASP A 559 34.71 16.33 21.39
C ASP A 559 34.49 17.48 20.39
N ASP A 560 33.90 17.22 19.23
CA ASP A 560 33.59 18.24 18.21
C ASP A 560 32.07 18.51 18.21
N PRO A 561 31.62 19.74 18.53
CA PRO A 561 30.20 20.06 18.53
C PRO A 561 29.50 19.86 17.16
N LEU A 562 30.24 19.94 16.05
CA LEU A 562 29.69 19.70 14.71
C LEU A 562 29.28 18.23 14.50
N ASP A 563 29.88 17.30 15.21
CA ASP A 563 29.57 15.87 15.11
C ASP A 563 28.16 15.53 15.64
N ALA A 564 27.56 16.41 16.45
CA ALA A 564 26.17 16.30 16.89
C ALA A 564 25.16 16.91 15.89
N SER A 565 25.64 17.64 14.87
CA SER A 565 24.80 18.31 13.86
C SER A 565 24.59 17.43 12.61
N SER A 566 23.78 17.89 11.66
CA SER A 566 23.65 17.29 10.33
C SER A 566 24.64 17.84 9.29
N VAL A 567 25.55 18.72 9.71
CA VAL A 567 26.60 19.22 8.81
C VAL A 567 27.52 18.07 8.42
N HIS A 568 27.71 17.87 7.13
CA HIS A 568 28.62 16.82 6.64
C HIS A 568 30.09 17.15 6.96
N PRO A 569 30.95 16.18 7.34
CA PRO A 569 32.36 16.44 7.65
C PRO A 569 33.12 17.15 6.52
N GLU A 570 32.75 16.92 5.26
CA GLU A 570 33.33 17.62 4.11
C GLU A 570 33.14 19.14 4.16
N ALA A 571 32.01 19.59 4.77
CA ALA A 571 31.64 21.01 4.87
C ALA A 571 32.13 21.69 6.16
N TYR A 572 32.85 20.98 7.04
CA TYR A 572 33.45 21.60 8.25
C TYR A 572 34.36 22.79 7.95
N PRO A 573 35.14 22.80 6.85
CA PRO A 573 35.91 23.99 6.48
C PRO A 573 35.08 25.24 6.28
N VAL A 574 33.83 25.11 5.74
CA VAL A 574 32.92 26.23 5.56
C VAL A 574 32.49 26.80 6.93
N VAL A 575 32.16 25.93 7.89
CA VAL A 575 31.83 26.39 9.26
C VAL A 575 33.02 27.04 9.94
N ARG A 576 34.24 26.50 9.75
CA ARG A 576 35.47 27.11 10.31
C ARG A 576 35.73 28.48 9.70
N ALA A 577 35.42 28.70 8.41
CA ALA A 577 35.49 30.02 7.79
C ALA A 577 34.49 31.00 8.41
N MET A 578 33.26 30.55 8.73
CA MET A 578 32.25 31.35 9.46
C MET A 578 32.74 31.74 10.87
N VAL A 579 33.29 30.78 11.61
CA VAL A 579 33.92 31.01 12.94
C VAL A 579 35.06 32.03 12.87
N LYS A 580 35.93 31.91 11.89
CA LYS A 580 37.04 32.86 11.70
C LYS A 580 36.53 34.29 11.44
N ARG A 581 35.42 34.43 10.72
CA ARG A 581 34.82 35.73 10.42
C ARG A 581 34.13 36.38 11.65
N THR A 582 33.55 35.55 12.52
CA THR A 582 32.84 36.00 13.72
C THR A 582 33.72 36.17 14.94
N GLY A 583 34.96 35.63 14.94
CA GLY A 583 35.95 35.79 16.01
C GLY A 583 35.71 34.97 17.28
N GLY A 584 34.92 33.88 17.18
CA GLY A 584 34.63 32.96 18.28
C GLY A 584 35.17 31.54 18.07
N ASP A 585 34.51 30.55 18.64
CA ASP A 585 34.70 29.13 18.38
C ASP A 585 33.40 28.48 17.82
N VAL A 586 33.45 27.22 17.48
CA VAL A 586 32.30 26.49 16.94
C VAL A 586 31.16 26.44 17.95
N ALA A 587 31.48 26.20 19.22
CA ALA A 587 30.48 26.07 20.28
C ALA A 587 29.72 27.40 20.52
N SER A 588 30.39 28.51 20.42
CA SER A 588 29.80 29.86 20.56
C SER A 588 28.95 30.31 19.35
N LEU A 589 29.22 29.72 18.16
CA LEU A 589 28.47 30.00 16.94
C LEU A 589 27.15 29.18 16.91
N ILE A 590 27.19 27.93 17.38
CA ILE A 590 26.04 27.05 17.42
C ILE A 590 24.93 27.62 18.31
N GLY A 591 23.69 27.73 17.78
CA GLY A 591 22.52 28.27 18.46
C GLY A 591 22.50 29.80 18.58
N ASN A 592 23.56 30.46 18.17
CA ASN A 592 23.61 31.93 18.22
C ASN A 592 22.92 32.55 17.00
N THR A 593 21.59 32.58 17.05
CA THR A 593 20.75 33.06 15.93
C THR A 593 21.04 34.51 15.55
N GLY A 594 21.48 35.38 16.51
CA GLY A 594 21.84 36.75 16.21
C GLY A 594 23.07 36.87 15.30
N VAL A 595 24.12 36.12 15.61
CA VAL A 595 25.33 36.08 14.80
C VAL A 595 25.08 35.37 13.48
N LEU A 596 24.42 34.20 13.48
CA LEU A 596 24.16 33.41 12.28
C LEU A 596 23.36 34.19 11.24
N ARG A 597 22.34 34.96 11.66
CA ARG A 597 21.54 35.82 10.76
C ARG A 597 22.28 37.01 10.19
N SER A 598 23.38 37.43 10.80
CA SER A 598 24.22 38.49 10.27
C SER A 598 25.17 37.98 9.17
N LEU A 599 25.36 36.66 9.05
CA LEU A 599 26.18 36.07 8.02
C LEU A 599 25.38 35.91 6.71
N ARG A 600 26.00 36.35 5.61
CA ARG A 600 25.42 36.13 4.26
C ARG A 600 25.95 34.84 3.72
N ALA A 601 25.06 33.95 3.25
CA ALA A 601 25.46 32.66 2.70
C ALA A 601 26.43 32.82 1.50
N ASP A 602 26.22 33.82 0.65
CA ASP A 602 27.05 34.10 -0.52
C ASP A 602 28.54 34.32 -0.18
N ASP A 603 28.84 34.80 1.03
CA ASP A 603 30.23 35.07 1.47
C ASP A 603 31.05 33.77 1.72
N PHE A 604 30.39 32.60 1.76
CA PHE A 604 30.98 31.31 2.11
C PHE A 604 30.79 30.25 1.00
N VAL A 605 30.29 30.66 -0.16
CA VAL A 605 30.19 29.81 -1.34
C VAL A 605 31.58 29.64 -1.96
N ASP A 606 31.92 28.40 -2.33
CA ASP A 606 33.12 28.05 -3.05
C ASP A 606 32.85 27.09 -4.23
N GLU A 607 33.89 26.61 -4.91
CA GLU A 607 33.71 25.69 -6.04
C GLU A 607 33.05 24.35 -5.66
N LYS A 608 33.15 23.94 -4.41
CA LYS A 608 32.64 22.66 -3.90
C LYS A 608 31.29 22.80 -3.25
N PHE A 609 31.03 23.92 -2.54
CA PHE A 609 29.81 24.14 -1.77
C PHE A 609 29.08 25.40 -2.26
N GLY A 610 27.96 25.20 -2.93
CA GLY A 610 27.13 26.27 -3.45
C GLY A 610 26.23 26.90 -2.38
N LEU A 611 25.45 27.88 -2.81
CA LEU A 611 24.49 28.61 -1.98
C LEU A 611 23.48 27.71 -1.26
N PRO A 612 22.93 26.63 -1.89
CA PRO A 612 22.03 25.70 -1.19
C PRO A 612 22.68 25.03 0.02
N THR A 613 23.85 24.46 -0.14
CA THR A 613 24.58 23.80 0.97
C THR A 613 24.95 24.77 2.08
N VAL A 614 25.46 25.95 1.74
CA VAL A 614 25.81 26.98 2.76
C VAL A 614 24.58 27.46 3.51
N THR A 615 23.46 27.64 2.83
CA THR A 615 22.17 28.01 3.46
C THR A 615 21.70 26.93 4.43
N ASP A 616 21.81 25.65 4.04
CA ASP A 616 21.44 24.54 4.91
C ASP A 616 22.36 24.44 6.14
N ILE A 617 23.66 24.68 5.96
CA ILE A 617 24.61 24.75 7.09
C ILE A 617 24.20 25.85 8.09
N LEU A 618 23.89 27.05 7.61
CA LEU A 618 23.44 28.15 8.48
C LEU A 618 22.17 27.80 9.27
N LYS A 619 21.18 27.21 8.60
CA LYS A 619 19.96 26.73 9.25
C LYS A 619 20.21 25.64 10.29
N GLU A 620 21.10 24.70 9.97
CA GLU A 620 21.49 23.63 10.88
C GLU A 620 22.22 24.16 12.12
N LEU A 621 23.10 25.14 11.95
CA LEU A 621 23.82 25.77 13.06
C LEU A 621 22.90 26.59 13.98
N GLU A 622 21.77 27.13 13.46
CA GLU A 622 20.76 27.79 14.34
C GLU A 622 20.14 26.81 15.33
N LYS A 623 19.91 25.56 14.93
CA LYS A 623 19.30 24.50 15.75
C LYS A 623 19.87 23.12 15.39
N PRO A 624 21.09 22.83 15.84
CA PRO A 624 21.79 21.61 15.43
C PRO A 624 21.10 20.34 15.89
N GLY A 625 21.07 19.35 15.02
CA GLY A 625 20.51 18.05 15.30
C GLY A 625 19.00 18.09 15.68
N ARG A 626 18.27 19.09 15.18
CA ARG A 626 16.84 19.21 15.47
C ARG A 626 16.11 17.96 14.99
N ASP A 627 15.39 17.32 15.90
CA ASP A 627 14.47 16.25 15.56
C ASP A 627 13.29 16.84 14.74
N PRO A 628 13.03 16.38 13.52
CA PRO A 628 11.91 16.88 12.71
C PRO A 628 10.54 16.40 13.21
N ARG A 629 10.51 15.43 14.13
CA ARG A 629 9.28 14.87 14.67
C ARG A 629 8.55 15.88 15.57
N PRO A 630 7.20 15.77 15.67
CA PRO A 630 6.41 16.67 16.51
C PRO A 630 6.71 16.49 18.01
N ALA A 631 6.33 17.47 18.82
CA ALA A 631 6.42 17.34 20.27
C ALA A 631 5.40 16.32 20.79
N PHE A 632 5.81 15.50 21.76
CA PHE A 632 4.95 14.49 22.37
C PHE A 632 3.74 15.13 23.08
N ARG A 633 2.54 14.61 22.80
CA ARG A 633 1.26 14.96 23.43
C ARG A 633 0.43 13.72 23.64
N THR A 634 -0.50 13.75 24.59
CA THR A 634 -1.41 12.64 24.91
C THR A 634 -2.86 12.99 24.67
N ALA A 635 -3.67 12.05 24.15
CA ALA A 635 -5.11 12.20 24.03
C ALA A 635 -5.81 11.81 25.34
N THR A 636 -6.95 12.46 25.61
CA THR A 636 -7.81 12.15 26.75
C THR A 636 -9.10 11.52 26.25
N PHE A 637 -9.27 10.22 26.45
CA PHE A 637 -10.51 9.53 26.10
C PHE A 637 -11.62 9.85 27.13
N LYS A 638 -12.85 9.89 26.64
CA LYS A 638 -14.02 10.18 27.49
C LYS A 638 -14.36 8.97 28.36
N GLU A 639 -14.46 9.19 29.67
CA GLU A 639 -14.90 8.19 30.63
C GLU A 639 -16.32 7.68 30.34
N GLY A 640 -16.55 6.38 30.58
CA GLY A 640 -17.86 5.72 30.38
C GLY A 640 -18.21 5.41 28.91
N VAL A 641 -17.25 5.56 27.96
CA VAL A 641 -17.40 5.16 26.57
C VAL A 641 -16.39 4.06 26.26
N GLU A 642 -16.80 2.81 26.44
CA GLU A 642 -15.94 1.64 26.29
C GLU A 642 -16.32 0.74 25.09
N LYS A 643 -17.59 0.74 24.72
CA LYS A 643 -18.16 -0.14 23.68
C LYS A 643 -18.93 0.67 22.63
N ILE A 644 -19.04 0.08 21.43
CA ILE A 644 -19.81 0.69 20.36
C ILE A 644 -21.27 1.02 20.76
N GLY A 645 -21.84 0.26 21.70
CA GLY A 645 -23.18 0.50 22.24
C GLY A 645 -23.28 1.70 23.19
N ASP A 646 -22.17 2.21 23.68
CA ASP A 646 -22.12 3.39 24.57
C ASP A 646 -22.12 4.70 23.77
N LEU A 647 -21.93 4.59 22.46
CA LEU A 647 -21.89 5.74 21.56
C LEU A 647 -23.31 6.20 21.22
N ALA A 648 -23.54 7.50 21.34
CA ALA A 648 -24.75 8.15 20.87
C ALA A 648 -24.42 9.17 19.78
N SER A 649 -25.28 9.24 18.77
CA SER A 649 -25.21 10.26 17.74
C SER A 649 -25.19 11.66 18.35
N GLY A 650 -24.28 12.52 17.88
CA GLY A 650 -24.06 13.85 18.43
C GLY A 650 -22.99 13.95 19.53
N MET A 651 -22.47 12.83 20.06
CA MET A 651 -21.35 12.88 21.02
C MET A 651 -20.10 13.47 20.39
N VAL A 652 -19.45 14.38 21.10
CA VAL A 652 -18.13 14.91 20.75
C VAL A 652 -17.09 14.23 21.63
N LEU A 653 -16.10 13.62 20.99
CA LEU A 653 -15.06 12.81 21.59
C LEU A 653 -13.69 13.27 21.10
N GLU A 654 -12.68 13.11 21.93
CA GLU A 654 -11.29 13.18 21.50
C GLU A 654 -10.86 11.78 21.05
N GLY A 655 -10.08 11.71 19.97
CA GLY A 655 -9.58 10.45 19.46
C GLY A 655 -8.21 10.58 18.80
N VAL A 656 -7.58 9.45 18.55
CA VAL A 656 -6.29 9.37 17.88
C VAL A 656 -6.50 8.80 16.47
N VAL A 657 -5.98 9.46 15.47
CA VAL A 657 -5.99 8.95 14.09
C VAL A 657 -5.09 7.73 14.02
N THR A 658 -5.66 6.58 13.70
CA THR A 658 -4.94 5.29 13.59
C THR A 658 -4.44 5.03 12.18
N ASN A 659 -5.22 5.43 11.18
CA ASN A 659 -4.92 5.18 9.76
C ASN A 659 -5.58 6.23 8.87
N VAL A 660 -4.93 6.58 7.76
CA VAL A 660 -5.49 7.48 6.74
C VAL A 660 -5.50 6.80 5.39
N ALA A 661 -6.66 6.76 4.76
CA ALA A 661 -6.89 6.22 3.43
C ALA A 661 -7.39 7.32 2.48
N ALA A 662 -7.38 7.07 1.17
CA ALA A 662 -7.83 8.05 0.17
C ALA A 662 -9.29 8.52 0.37
N PHE A 663 -10.14 7.69 0.99
CA PHE A 663 -11.55 8.01 1.24
C PHE A 663 -11.82 8.59 2.64
N GLY A 664 -10.83 8.68 3.53
CA GLY A 664 -11.00 9.25 4.86
C GLY A 664 -10.00 8.75 5.89
N ALA A 665 -10.21 9.11 7.16
CA ALA A 665 -9.36 8.73 8.28
C ALA A 665 -10.09 7.82 9.27
N PHE A 666 -9.38 6.83 9.79
CA PHE A 666 -9.82 5.99 10.89
C PHE A 666 -9.34 6.63 12.19
N VAL A 667 -10.24 6.73 13.16
CA VAL A 667 -9.98 7.39 14.43
C VAL A 667 -10.39 6.47 15.58
N ASP A 668 -9.45 6.16 16.44
CA ASP A 668 -9.71 5.50 17.72
C ASP A 668 -10.30 6.54 18.69
N ILE A 669 -11.56 6.35 19.07
CA ILE A 669 -12.31 7.24 19.95
C ILE A 669 -12.55 6.65 21.33
N GLY A 670 -11.78 5.61 21.68
CA GLY A 670 -11.92 4.95 22.97
C GLY A 670 -12.83 3.72 23.02
N VAL A 671 -13.36 3.24 21.89
CA VAL A 671 -14.12 1.98 21.79
C VAL A 671 -13.33 0.92 21.02
N HIS A 672 -13.75 -0.38 21.06
CA HIS A 672 -13.02 -1.49 20.42
C HIS A 672 -13.02 -1.46 18.88
N GLN A 673 -13.59 -0.45 18.26
CA GLN A 673 -13.71 -0.29 16.82
C GLN A 673 -13.40 1.14 16.43
N ASP A 674 -12.48 1.32 15.50
CA ASP A 674 -12.18 2.65 14.96
C ASP A 674 -13.40 3.21 14.21
N GLY A 675 -13.68 4.49 14.41
CA GLY A 675 -14.65 5.22 13.62
C GLY A 675 -14.05 5.77 12.34
N LEU A 676 -14.85 5.92 11.30
CA LEU A 676 -14.45 6.49 10.02
C LEU A 676 -14.91 7.94 9.90
N VAL A 677 -13.99 8.85 9.69
CA VAL A 677 -14.24 10.20 9.17
C VAL A 677 -14.07 10.16 7.65
N HIS A 678 -15.17 10.15 6.90
CA HIS A 678 -15.10 10.19 5.44
C HIS A 678 -14.51 11.50 4.95
N VAL A 679 -13.80 11.52 3.81
CA VAL A 679 -13.14 12.72 3.26
C VAL A 679 -14.08 13.92 3.17
N SER A 680 -15.34 13.72 2.82
CA SER A 680 -16.37 14.78 2.77
C SER A 680 -16.77 15.33 4.14
N ALA A 681 -16.44 14.65 5.24
CA ALA A 681 -16.73 15.04 6.62
C ALA A 681 -15.50 15.62 7.36
N MET A 682 -14.37 15.80 6.66
CA MET A 682 -13.12 16.30 7.26
C MET A 682 -13.03 17.82 7.27
N SER A 683 -13.49 18.48 6.22
CA SER A 683 -13.44 19.93 6.07
C SER A 683 -14.68 20.46 5.36
N ARG A 684 -14.91 21.79 5.46
CA ARG A 684 -15.94 22.49 4.66
C ARG A 684 -15.47 22.82 3.26
N THR A 685 -14.15 22.88 3.04
CA THR A 685 -13.53 23.02 1.73
C THR A 685 -13.26 21.65 1.12
N PHE A 686 -13.19 21.59 -0.21
CA PHE A 686 -12.85 20.35 -0.90
C PHE A 686 -11.47 19.85 -0.48
N VAL A 687 -11.42 18.64 0.04
CA VAL A 687 -10.18 17.94 0.44
C VAL A 687 -9.81 16.96 -0.64
N LYS A 688 -8.67 17.17 -1.25
CA LYS A 688 -8.15 16.28 -2.31
C LYS A 688 -7.51 15.03 -1.69
N ASP A 689 -6.71 15.21 -0.65
CA ASP A 689 -6.07 14.11 0.10
C ASP A 689 -6.40 14.29 1.59
N PRO A 690 -7.01 13.31 2.26
CA PRO A 690 -7.25 13.33 3.70
C PRO A 690 -6.03 13.67 4.56
N ARG A 691 -4.82 13.39 4.07
CA ARG A 691 -3.54 13.68 4.74
C ARG A 691 -3.19 15.17 4.81
N ASP A 692 -3.83 15.99 3.98
CA ASP A 692 -3.70 17.44 4.07
C ASP A 692 -4.41 17.99 5.33
N VAL A 693 -5.32 17.18 5.91
CA VAL A 693 -6.11 17.57 7.09
C VAL A 693 -5.63 16.88 8.36
N VAL A 694 -5.38 15.56 8.30
CA VAL A 694 -4.95 14.76 9.45
C VAL A 694 -3.93 13.68 9.07
N LYS A 695 -3.10 13.29 10.05
CA LYS A 695 -2.08 12.22 9.91
C LYS A 695 -2.27 11.17 10.99
N PRO A 696 -1.85 9.90 10.76
CA PRO A 696 -1.77 8.90 11.81
C PRO A 696 -0.99 9.41 13.03
N GLY A 697 -1.56 9.21 14.22
CA GLY A 697 -1.02 9.74 15.48
C GLY A 697 -1.55 11.10 15.88
N ASP A 698 -2.24 11.84 15.02
CA ASP A 698 -2.86 13.12 15.37
C ASP A 698 -4.01 12.91 16.37
N ILE A 699 -4.06 13.82 17.36
CA ILE A 699 -5.16 13.89 18.31
C ILE A 699 -6.21 14.86 17.74
N VAL A 700 -7.42 14.36 17.53
CA VAL A 700 -8.51 15.11 16.89
C VAL A 700 -9.79 15.07 17.72
N LYS A 701 -10.57 16.15 17.66
CA LYS A 701 -11.94 16.15 18.17
C LYS A 701 -12.89 15.76 17.05
N VAL A 702 -13.68 14.72 17.28
CA VAL A 702 -14.66 14.19 16.34
C VAL A 702 -16.04 14.16 16.94
N LYS A 703 -17.06 14.27 16.08
CA LYS A 703 -18.46 14.11 16.48
C LYS A 703 -19.01 12.81 15.86
N VAL A 704 -19.68 12.01 16.66
CA VAL A 704 -20.36 10.80 16.24
C VAL A 704 -21.60 11.16 15.42
N MET A 705 -21.64 10.71 14.17
CA MET A 705 -22.76 10.98 13.25
C MET A 705 -23.76 9.85 13.25
N ASP A 706 -23.26 8.61 13.15
CA ASP A 706 -24.09 7.41 13.09
C ASP A 706 -23.32 6.19 13.63
N VAL A 707 -24.04 5.22 14.19
CA VAL A 707 -23.49 3.99 14.76
C VAL A 707 -24.29 2.79 14.27
N ASP A 708 -23.71 2.00 13.37
CA ASP A 708 -24.26 0.74 12.86
C ASP A 708 -23.68 -0.44 13.67
N ILE A 709 -24.37 -0.83 14.74
CA ILE A 709 -23.93 -1.91 15.65
C ILE A 709 -23.85 -3.26 14.94
N PRO A 710 -24.82 -3.70 14.10
CA PRO A 710 -24.76 -4.96 13.37
C PRO A 710 -23.52 -5.08 12.47
N ARG A 711 -23.17 -3.99 11.77
CA ARG A 711 -22.03 -3.95 10.86
C ARG A 711 -20.74 -3.50 11.52
N LYS A 712 -20.77 -3.15 12.81
CA LYS A 712 -19.64 -2.58 13.56
C LYS A 712 -19.03 -1.38 12.86
N ARG A 713 -19.84 -0.46 12.36
CA ARG A 713 -19.41 0.76 11.68
C ARG A 713 -19.78 1.99 12.51
N ILE A 714 -18.83 2.91 12.65
CA ILE A 714 -19.01 4.19 13.34
C ILE A 714 -18.66 5.29 12.34
N SER A 715 -19.62 6.17 12.05
CA SER A 715 -19.42 7.33 11.18
C SER A 715 -19.13 8.56 12.03
N LEU A 716 -18.02 9.22 11.73
CA LEU A 716 -17.53 10.39 12.45
C LEU A 716 -17.41 11.60 11.51
N THR A 717 -17.36 12.82 12.10
CA THR A 717 -17.04 14.06 11.41
C THR A 717 -16.06 14.89 12.23
N LEU A 718 -15.12 15.57 11.53
CA LEU A 718 -14.27 16.60 12.13
C LEU A 718 -14.99 17.95 12.21
N ARG A 719 -16.09 18.13 11.48
CA ARG A 719 -16.93 19.33 11.51
C ARG A 719 -17.93 19.24 12.66
N LEU A 720 -17.55 19.78 13.80
CA LEU A 720 -18.31 19.64 15.04
C LEU A 720 -19.70 20.28 15.00
N ASP A 721 -19.95 21.16 14.03
CA ASP A 721 -21.24 21.83 13.81
C ASP A 721 -22.22 21.00 12.94
N ASP A 722 -21.76 19.90 12.30
CA ASP A 722 -22.65 19.06 11.50
C ASP A 722 -23.79 18.51 12.37
N GLU A 723 -25.04 18.57 11.87
CA GLU A 723 -26.18 17.98 12.56
C GLU A 723 -26.11 16.45 12.49
N ALA A 724 -26.09 15.80 13.64
CA ALA A 724 -26.15 14.37 13.74
C ALA A 724 -27.54 13.87 13.36
N SER A 725 -27.63 12.86 12.50
CA SER A 725 -28.91 12.26 12.11
C SER A 725 -29.62 11.67 13.34
N ALA A 726 -30.77 12.26 13.75
CA ALA A 726 -31.63 11.65 14.73
C ALA A 726 -32.09 10.28 14.18
N GLY A 727 -31.78 9.20 14.90
CA GLY A 727 -31.89 7.82 14.46
C GLY A 727 -33.17 7.50 13.69
N SER A 728 -33.03 7.13 12.44
CA SER A 728 -34.07 6.45 11.67
C SER A 728 -33.77 4.95 11.66
N GLN A 729 -34.54 4.22 12.41
CA GLN A 729 -34.66 2.77 12.23
C GLN A 729 -35.26 2.48 10.85
N GLY A 730 -34.49 1.80 10.00
CA GLY A 730 -35.04 1.07 8.85
C GLY A 730 -35.24 1.89 7.56
N GLY A 731 -34.40 1.64 6.53
CA GLY A 731 -34.74 2.09 5.17
C GLY A 731 -33.55 2.08 4.23
N GLY A 732 -33.66 1.34 3.17
CA GLY A 732 -32.74 0.95 2.14
C GLY A 732 -31.97 2.06 1.40
N PRO A 733 -31.18 1.73 0.38
CA PRO A 733 -30.10 2.56 -0.13
C PRO A 733 -30.59 3.85 -0.79
N ARG A 734 -30.09 4.97 -0.31
CA ARG A 734 -30.28 6.30 -0.89
C ARG A 734 -29.46 6.40 -2.18
N ARG A 735 -30.15 6.46 -3.33
CA ARG A 735 -29.53 6.82 -4.62
C ARG A 735 -28.99 8.25 -4.54
N GLU A 736 -27.73 8.44 -4.81
CA GLU A 736 -27.12 9.74 -5.04
C GLU A 736 -27.73 10.39 -6.29
N ARG A 737 -28.23 11.59 -6.11
CA ARG A 737 -28.84 12.43 -7.14
C ARG A 737 -27.73 13.30 -7.73
N SER A 738 -27.33 13.02 -8.96
CA SER A 738 -26.45 13.89 -9.74
C SER A 738 -27.17 15.22 -10.05
N GLU A 739 -26.57 16.32 -9.62
CA GLU A 739 -26.96 17.67 -10.03
C GLU A 739 -26.55 17.93 -11.47
N ARG A 740 -27.52 18.12 -12.35
CA ARG A 740 -27.35 18.92 -13.59
C ARG A 740 -28.40 20.03 -13.59
N GLY A 741 -27.89 21.23 -13.58
CA GLY A 741 -28.69 22.44 -13.73
C GLY A 741 -29.24 22.63 -15.13
N GLY A 742 -30.39 23.27 -15.21
CA GLY A 742 -31.02 23.72 -16.44
C GLY A 742 -32.34 24.40 -16.18
N GLN A 743 -32.38 25.68 -16.44
CA GLN A 743 -33.46 26.65 -16.25
C GLN A 743 -34.73 26.35 -17.06
N GLY A 744 -35.88 26.71 -16.52
CA GLY A 744 -36.94 27.33 -17.30
C GLY A 744 -38.35 26.79 -17.14
N GLY A 745 -39.26 27.59 -16.52
CA GLY A 745 -40.59 27.81 -17.01
C GLY A 745 -41.81 27.03 -16.44
N ARG A 746 -42.45 27.66 -15.62
CA ARG A 746 -43.84 27.88 -15.12
C ARG A 746 -45.03 26.98 -15.59
N PRO A 747 -46.23 27.10 -14.96
CA PRO A 747 -46.94 26.02 -14.22
C PRO A 747 -48.36 25.78 -14.76
N PRO A 748 -49.39 25.40 -13.98
CA PRO A 748 -49.94 24.06 -13.85
C PRO A 748 -51.38 23.91 -14.43
N ARG A 749 -51.89 22.67 -14.54
CA ARG A 749 -53.36 22.48 -14.60
C ARG A 749 -53.77 21.14 -13.94
N GLN A 750 -54.69 21.31 -12.99
CA GLN A 750 -55.55 20.30 -12.37
C GLN A 750 -56.46 19.61 -13.39
N ARG A 751 -56.77 18.35 -13.15
CA ARG A 751 -58.14 17.78 -13.22
C ARG A 751 -58.16 16.39 -12.56
N GLN A 752 -58.94 16.36 -11.64
CA GLN A 752 -59.99 15.56 -11.03
C GLN A 752 -60.51 14.37 -11.86
N GLY A 753 -60.85 13.31 -11.13
CA GLY A 753 -62.00 12.43 -11.41
C GLY A 753 -61.67 10.97 -11.12
N GLN A 754 -62.13 10.46 -9.94
CA GLN A 754 -63.14 9.45 -9.74
C GLN A 754 -62.88 8.08 -10.38
N GLY A 755 -62.89 6.88 -9.73
CA GLY A 755 -63.76 6.40 -8.65
C GLY A 755 -63.95 4.90 -8.93
N GLY A 756 -64.25 4.09 -7.92
CA GLY A 756 -64.77 2.72 -8.04
C GLY A 756 -63.88 1.67 -7.40
N GLN A 757 -64.09 1.29 -6.20
CA GLN A 757 -64.98 0.36 -5.51
C GLN A 757 -64.93 -1.11 -5.97
N GLY A 758 -64.70 -1.98 -4.96
CA GLY A 758 -65.26 -3.34 -4.84
C GLY A 758 -64.18 -4.42 -4.97
N GLY A 759 -64.05 -5.35 -4.09
CA GLY A 759 -64.71 -6.06 -3.10
C GLY A 759 -63.82 -7.24 -2.70
N GLN A 760 -63.70 -7.50 -1.46
CA GLN A 760 -64.17 -8.56 -0.60
C GLN A 760 -63.91 -10.03 -1.01
N GLY A 761 -63.36 -10.74 0.00
CA GLY A 761 -63.69 -12.12 0.38
C GLY A 761 -62.50 -13.09 0.16
N GLY A 762 -62.16 -13.88 1.10
CA GLY A 762 -62.52 -14.61 2.21
C GLY A 762 -61.40 -15.58 2.53
N GLN A 763 -60.99 -15.71 3.75
CA GLN A 763 -61.23 -16.73 4.76
C GLN A 763 -60.88 -18.20 4.39
N GLY A 764 -60.10 -18.79 5.31
CA GLY A 764 -60.30 -20.17 5.84
C GLY A 764 -59.09 -21.07 5.54
N GLY A 765 -58.43 -21.66 6.47
CA GLY A 765 -58.67 -22.49 7.60
C GLY A 765 -57.41 -23.32 7.79
N GLN A 766 -56.82 -23.30 8.94
CA GLN A 766 -56.80 -24.33 9.99
C GLN A 766 -56.46 -25.77 9.56
N GLY A 767 -55.41 -26.30 10.25
CA GLY A 767 -55.53 -27.57 10.95
C GLY A 767 -54.53 -28.63 10.66
N GLY A 768 -53.83 -29.12 11.69
CA GLY A 768 -53.49 -30.50 11.75
C GLY A 768 -52.12 -30.86 12.36
N GLN A 769 -52.20 -31.12 13.65
CA GLN A 769 -51.28 -31.82 14.53
C GLN A 769 -51.02 -33.29 14.12
N GLY A 770 -49.92 -33.86 14.60
CA GLY A 770 -49.74 -35.30 14.81
C GLY A 770 -48.27 -35.68 14.75
N ARG A 771 -47.54 -35.70 15.85
CA ARG A 771 -47.25 -36.83 16.79
C ARG A 771 -46.65 -38.09 16.13
N ASP A 772 -45.53 -38.40 16.48
CA ASP A 772 -44.89 -39.36 17.41
C ASP A 772 -43.96 -40.44 16.79
N ARG A 773 -42.84 -40.56 17.37
CA ARG A 773 -42.15 -41.67 18.06
C ARG A 773 -40.98 -42.40 17.41
N ARG A 774 -39.88 -42.34 18.18
CA ARG A 774 -38.90 -43.43 18.56
C ARG A 774 -37.98 -43.98 17.43
N GLY A 775 -36.74 -44.07 17.64
CA GLY A 775 -35.83 -44.49 18.71
C GLY A 775 -34.42 -44.61 18.17
N GLY A 776 -33.46 -44.32 18.97
CA GLY A 776 -32.55 -45.29 19.52
C GLY A 776 -31.08 -45.13 19.11
N ALA A 777 -30.25 -44.94 20.14
CA ALA A 777 -28.79 -45.25 20.24
C ALA A 777 -27.77 -44.32 19.56
N GLY A 778 -27.04 -43.45 20.23
CA GLY A 778 -25.91 -43.85 21.11
C GLY A 778 -24.60 -43.63 20.37
N GLY A 779 -23.97 -42.49 20.57
CA GLY A 779 -22.62 -42.24 20.05
C GLY A 779 -22.15 -40.87 20.46
N SER A 780 -21.48 -40.77 21.63
CA SER A 780 -20.86 -39.58 22.13
C SER A 780 -19.74 -39.10 21.20
N ALA A 781 -19.98 -38.02 20.44
CA ALA A 781 -18.93 -37.27 19.78
C ALA A 781 -18.48 -36.11 20.69
N ARG A 782 -17.22 -36.13 21.08
CA ARG A 782 -16.52 -35.01 21.75
C ARG A 782 -16.61 -33.78 20.87
N PRO A 783 -16.79 -32.58 21.44
CA PRO A 783 -16.74 -31.35 20.67
C PRO A 783 -15.31 -31.10 20.15
N ALA A 784 -15.22 -30.75 18.89
CA ALA A 784 -13.97 -30.33 18.24
C ALA A 784 -13.42 -29.05 18.91
N PRO A 785 -12.09 -28.93 19.09
CA PRO A 785 -11.50 -27.72 19.64
C PRO A 785 -11.67 -26.54 18.65
N ALA A 786 -11.99 -25.37 19.19
CA ALA A 786 -12.07 -24.11 18.46
C ALA A 786 -10.72 -23.78 17.75
N PRO A 787 -10.74 -23.08 16.61
CA PRO A 787 -9.53 -22.81 15.85
C PRO A 787 -8.56 -21.94 16.64
N VAL A 788 -7.37 -22.47 16.86
CA VAL A 788 -6.20 -21.75 17.38
C VAL A 788 -5.87 -20.64 16.37
N ASN A 789 -5.59 -19.45 16.88
CA ASN A 789 -5.23 -18.22 16.19
C ASN A 789 -4.32 -18.52 14.99
N SER A 790 -4.84 -18.39 13.76
CA SER A 790 -4.20 -18.85 12.53
C SER A 790 -2.87 -18.14 12.24
N ALA A 791 -2.73 -16.88 12.67
CA ALA A 791 -1.52 -16.09 12.44
C ALA A 791 -0.30 -16.61 13.21
N MET A 792 -0.48 -17.12 14.42
CA MET A 792 0.62 -17.67 15.22
C MET A 792 1.02 -19.07 14.73
N ALA A 793 0.05 -19.89 14.31
CA ALA A 793 0.31 -21.22 13.73
C ALA A 793 1.02 -21.11 12.38
N ASP A 794 0.69 -20.08 11.58
CA ASP A 794 1.34 -19.82 10.30
C ASP A 794 2.75 -19.20 10.47
N ALA A 795 2.97 -18.39 11.50
CA ALA A 795 4.28 -17.87 11.84
C ALA A 795 5.24 -18.98 12.31
N LEU A 796 4.75 -19.93 13.12
CA LEU A 796 5.54 -21.09 13.59
C LEU A 796 5.87 -22.07 12.46
N ARG A 797 4.96 -22.27 11.50
CA ARG A 797 5.23 -23.07 10.29
C ARG A 797 6.26 -22.44 9.36
N ARG A 798 6.23 -21.13 9.18
CA ARG A 798 7.23 -20.40 8.37
C ARG A 798 8.62 -20.35 9.02
N ALA A 799 8.67 -20.44 10.34
CA ALA A 799 9.92 -20.49 11.11
C ALA A 799 10.55 -21.89 11.19
N GLY A 800 9.93 -22.94 10.61
CA GLY A 800 10.44 -24.30 10.65
C GLY A 800 10.41 -24.97 12.04
N LEU A 801 9.61 -24.44 12.97
CA LEU A 801 9.58 -24.86 14.38
C LEU A 801 8.35 -25.73 14.76
N ALA A 802 7.58 -26.17 13.77
CA ALA A 802 6.41 -27.03 14.01
C ALA A 802 6.41 -28.23 13.06
N ASP A 803 7.11 -29.30 13.45
CA ASP A 803 6.77 -30.64 13.02
C ASP A 803 7.09 -31.66 14.13
N PRO A 804 6.10 -32.11 14.92
CA PRO A 804 6.25 -33.25 15.79
C PRO A 804 5.58 -34.46 15.15
N LYS A 805 6.20 -35.05 14.13
CA LYS A 805 5.94 -36.44 13.73
C LYS A 805 7.22 -37.04 13.21
N GLN A 806 8.00 -37.57 14.16
CA GLN A 806 8.78 -38.78 14.00
C GLN A 806 9.32 -39.15 15.37
N ASN A 807 8.62 -40.07 16.04
CA ASN A 807 9.19 -41.18 16.84
C ASN A 807 8.04 -42.00 17.40
N THR A 808 7.86 -43.10 16.84
CA THR A 808 7.53 -44.53 17.08
C THR A 808 6.71 -45.04 15.96
#